data_eb66498972882e8a38d5f0e6efef3862
#
_entry.id   eb66498972882e8a38d5f0e6efef3862
#
_cell.length_a   1.000
_cell.length_b   1.000
_cell.length_c   1.000
_cell.angle_alpha   90.00
_cell.angle_beta   90.00
_cell.angle_gamma   90.00
#
_symmetry.space_group_name_H-M   'P 1'
#
loop_
_entity.id
_entity.type
_entity.pdbx_description
1 polymer ?
#
loop_
_entity_poly.entity_id
_entity_poly.type
_entity_poly.pdbx_seq_one_letter_code
_entity_poly.pdbx_strand_id
1 'polypeptide(L)'
;MVRSNFSGAWGHNLQLEVFSAWNTQDIEGNFSVVNVQVRLIANGYAAIWGATDRLLSLNVGGIRDDVRVDASISQGQVKALWAKDYKVNHDPDGTKRITISVTLHADVTNYGSATASFNLPLSNIPRASTGSPADGTIGQPIKLNISRHSDSFKHAIWVKFGNYDKKIAGDNIDTSFTWTPEISICNEIPNTNSGYGTLIYITYKDDKEIGRDTKQVTLSVPDNIKPTLTGFTLTDTNTKAASIIPGGQDFIQILSNIKVNFGQATGSYGSSIISYYAEIVGKNQSTTIQGGSLGIMNYAGNVTIRARVTDSRGRTSNPIERIVNILEYFAPILNISATRSGAQSSTLTITRNARVAPLTVNGIQKNQMKLTFKVAKFGSNDYKVDEGSASGIWTSIFSLNNSNANLKGEYIANRSWVVLGILEDKFTSSEFSVNVPTEQVVLSYDRYGIGVGKIRERGALDVKGNTFIDGYLYHCIEWAGNVSVNDLIEGGAAWTNKDTPLNSWGILETFRIGSLSGKEATQRFTETNGNKVWYRYRHYQTGNWTPWVVEGIDNFYPIGSIYQSTAPTNPTTFMGGVWERFGNGKVLVGVNESDSDFNTANKSGGYKSHSHAAGYLEAAIGSVNSNIGSLGFKASNINNTINDWTYAIGGTVIRDGNKIQNHNTKVIGHTDFNTSLQPYITVYMWRRIG
;
A
#
# COMPACT_ATOMS: atom_id res chain seq x y z
N MET A 1 -57.45 38.57 -0.87
CA MET A 1 -58.82 39.09 -0.79
C MET A 1 -59.06 39.59 0.61
N VAL A 2 -59.55 40.78 0.73
CA VAL A 2 -59.93 41.42 2.02
C VAL A 2 -61.25 42.11 1.85
N ARG A 3 -62.04 42.11 2.91
CA ARG A 3 -63.29 42.88 3.01
C ARG A 3 -63.19 43.85 4.15
N SER A 4 -63.76 45.00 3.99
CA SER A 4 -63.84 46.03 5.01
C SER A 4 -65.24 46.63 5.04
N ASN A 5 -65.80 46.81 6.20
CA ASN A 5 -67.06 47.44 6.40
C ASN A 5 -66.89 49.02 6.25
N PHE A 6 -67.91 49.68 5.86
CA PHE A 6 -67.97 51.15 5.83
C PHE A 6 -68.04 51.73 7.25
N SER A 7 -67.56 52.95 7.44
CA SER A 7 -67.39 53.61 8.74
C SER A 7 -68.64 54.22 9.31
N GLY A 8 -69.69 54.41 8.52
CA GLY A 8 -70.95 55.06 8.98
C GLY A 8 -71.81 54.13 9.83
N ALA A 9 -72.88 54.70 10.44
CA ALA A 9 -73.77 53.99 11.35
C ALA A 9 -74.39 52.72 10.73
N TRP A 10 -74.64 52.74 9.42
CA TRP A 10 -75.14 51.55 8.63
C TRP A 10 -74.06 50.87 7.83
N GLY A 11 -72.81 51.27 8.03
CA GLY A 11 -71.67 50.77 7.27
C GLY A 11 -71.44 49.24 7.33
N HIS A 12 -71.87 48.60 8.39
CA HIS A 12 -71.79 47.09 8.54
C HIS A 12 -72.68 46.35 7.50
N ASN A 13 -73.57 47.02 6.80
CA ASN A 13 -74.42 46.44 5.76
C ASN A 13 -73.76 46.54 4.37
N LEU A 14 -72.63 47.21 4.22
CA LEU A 14 -71.87 47.34 3.00
C LEU A 14 -70.45 46.90 3.28
N GLN A 15 -69.88 46.21 2.32
CA GLN A 15 -68.46 45.79 2.35
C GLN A 15 -67.77 46.21 1.07
N LEU A 16 -66.61 46.77 1.24
CA LEU A 16 -65.65 46.96 0.16
C LEU A 16 -64.77 45.67 0.14
N GLU A 17 -64.85 44.97 -0.95
CA GLU A 17 -64.00 43.75 -1.19
C GLU A 17 -62.94 44.15 -2.20
N VAL A 18 -61.68 43.80 -1.83
CA VAL A 18 -60.51 44.03 -2.68
C VAL A 18 -59.72 42.73 -2.78
N PHE A 19 -59.36 42.37 -3.98
CA PHE A 19 -58.56 41.19 -4.23
C PHE A 19 -57.71 41.35 -5.47
N SER A 20 -56.63 40.59 -5.53
CA SER A 20 -55.86 40.35 -6.75
C SER A 20 -56.40 39.11 -7.42
N ALA A 21 -56.92 39.20 -8.62
CA ALA A 21 -57.48 38.07 -9.35
C ALA A 21 -56.40 37.22 -9.99
N TRP A 22 -55.35 37.82 -10.47
CA TRP A 22 -54.19 37.18 -11.04
C TRP A 22 -52.98 38.12 -11.01
N ASN A 23 -51.79 37.53 -11.14
CA ASN A 23 -50.55 38.26 -11.40
C ASN A 23 -49.71 37.48 -12.40
N THR A 24 -48.97 38.16 -13.23
CA THR A 24 -47.99 37.60 -14.18
C THR A 24 -46.65 38.27 -13.95
N GLN A 25 -45.60 37.58 -14.33
CA GLN A 25 -44.25 38.12 -14.21
C GLN A 25 -43.63 38.38 -15.56
N ASP A 26 -42.98 39.47 -15.68
CA ASP A 26 -42.04 39.76 -16.75
C ASP A 26 -40.61 39.62 -16.19
N ILE A 27 -39.97 38.52 -16.56
CA ILE A 27 -38.65 38.14 -16.03
C ILE A 27 -37.61 39.13 -16.54
N GLU A 28 -37.71 39.52 -17.81
CA GLU A 28 -36.75 40.41 -18.44
C GLU A 28 -36.82 41.84 -17.85
N GLY A 29 -38.00 42.38 -17.76
CA GLY A 29 -38.23 43.70 -17.25
C GLY A 29 -38.21 43.84 -15.73
N ASN A 30 -38.12 42.72 -15.00
CA ASN A 30 -38.12 42.65 -13.54
C ASN A 30 -39.37 43.34 -12.92
N PHE A 31 -40.51 43.01 -13.45
CA PHE A 31 -41.79 43.53 -12.93
C PHE A 31 -42.87 42.47 -12.95
N SER A 32 -43.88 42.66 -12.12
CA SER A 32 -45.10 41.91 -12.18
C SER A 32 -46.25 42.79 -12.64
N VAL A 33 -47.20 42.22 -13.38
CA VAL A 33 -48.49 42.84 -13.64
C VAL A 33 -49.50 42.23 -12.69
N VAL A 34 -50.03 43.05 -11.83
CA VAL A 34 -50.96 42.67 -10.76
C VAL A 34 -52.34 43.16 -11.12
N ASN A 35 -53.30 42.26 -11.34
CA ASN A 35 -54.67 42.60 -11.52
C ASN A 35 -55.35 42.89 -10.17
N VAL A 36 -55.85 44.07 -10.01
CA VAL A 36 -56.62 44.45 -8.81
C VAL A 36 -58.06 44.64 -9.16
N GLN A 37 -58.92 43.96 -8.44
CA GLN A 37 -60.38 44.06 -8.59
C GLN A 37 -61.01 44.59 -7.30
N VAL A 38 -61.95 45.45 -7.47
CA VAL A 38 -62.72 46.08 -6.36
C VAL A 38 -64.20 45.78 -6.57
N ARG A 39 -64.83 45.30 -5.56
CA ARG A 39 -66.30 45.07 -5.57
C ARG A 39 -66.92 45.73 -4.36
N LEU A 40 -68.13 46.22 -4.55
CA LEU A 40 -69.02 46.64 -3.50
C LEU A 40 -70.03 45.54 -3.27
N ILE A 41 -70.21 45.15 -2.00
CA ILE A 41 -71.16 44.14 -1.58
C ILE A 41 -72.17 44.73 -0.67
N ALA A 42 -73.39 44.61 -1.00
CA ALA A 42 -74.53 44.99 -0.15
C ALA A 42 -75.22 43.79 0.41
N ASN A 43 -75.47 43.72 1.70
CA ASN A 43 -76.33 42.73 2.27
C ASN A 43 -77.82 43.00 2.02
N GLY A 44 -78.74 42.23 2.52
CA GLY A 44 -80.20 42.39 2.35
C GLY A 44 -80.77 43.63 2.97
N TYR A 45 -79.97 44.44 3.66
CA TYR A 45 -80.37 45.65 4.35
C TYR A 45 -79.75 46.97 3.80
N ALA A 46 -78.89 46.92 2.83
CA ALA A 46 -78.19 48.06 2.24
C ALA A 46 -78.55 48.26 0.79
N ALA A 47 -78.88 49.52 0.42
CA ALA A 47 -78.94 49.97 -0.96
C ALA A 47 -78.39 51.38 -1.03
N ILE A 48 -77.71 51.71 -2.12
CA ILE A 48 -77.29 53.05 -2.46
C ILE A 48 -77.83 53.42 -3.85
N TRP A 49 -78.55 54.55 -3.92
CA TRP A 49 -79.16 55.06 -5.15
C TRP A 49 -78.44 56.38 -5.55
N GLY A 50 -78.14 56.56 -6.82
CA GLY A 50 -77.65 57.81 -7.35
C GLY A 50 -76.19 58.14 -6.97
N ALA A 51 -75.40 57.21 -6.54
CA ALA A 51 -73.98 57.38 -6.20
C ALA A 51 -73.07 57.07 -7.41
N THR A 52 -73.39 57.75 -8.54
CA THR A 52 -72.74 57.43 -9.85
C THR A 52 -71.35 58.01 -10.03
N ASP A 53 -70.90 58.91 -9.17
CA ASP A 53 -69.63 59.66 -9.29
C ASP A 53 -68.94 59.67 -7.89
N ARG A 54 -68.44 58.53 -7.45
CA ARG A 54 -67.76 58.36 -6.14
C ARG A 54 -66.27 58.14 -6.30
N LEU A 55 -65.51 58.77 -5.40
CA LEU A 55 -64.05 58.63 -5.42
C LEU A 55 -63.66 57.25 -4.88
N LEU A 56 -62.96 56.51 -5.71
CA LEU A 56 -62.25 55.31 -5.35
C LEU A 56 -60.78 55.59 -5.44
N SER A 57 -60.12 55.67 -4.29
CA SER A 57 -58.66 55.86 -4.17
C SER A 57 -57.94 54.55 -3.97
N LEU A 58 -57.06 54.23 -4.89
CA LEU A 58 -56.25 53.00 -4.82
C LEU A 58 -54.79 53.37 -4.60
N ASN A 59 -54.14 52.55 -3.80
CA ASN A 59 -52.68 52.51 -3.69
C ASN A 59 -52.20 51.05 -3.85
N VAL A 60 -51.57 50.79 -4.95
CA VAL A 60 -51.06 49.44 -5.28
C VAL A 60 -49.54 49.48 -5.30
N GLY A 61 -48.91 49.09 -4.18
CA GLY A 61 -47.47 49.10 -4.06
C GLY A 61 -46.81 50.49 -4.30
N GLY A 62 -47.48 51.56 -3.89
CA GLY A 62 -46.99 52.90 -4.09
C GLY A 62 -47.56 53.63 -5.36
N ILE A 63 -48.16 52.87 -6.28
CA ILE A 63 -48.83 53.43 -7.44
C ILE A 63 -50.22 53.87 -6.97
N ARG A 64 -50.44 55.18 -7.07
CA ARG A 64 -51.73 55.84 -6.72
C ARG A 64 -52.59 55.94 -7.94
N ASP A 65 -53.88 55.69 -7.77
CA ASP A 65 -54.89 55.77 -8.80
C ASP A 65 -56.21 56.29 -8.15
N ASP A 66 -56.67 57.40 -8.55
CA ASP A 66 -57.89 57.99 -8.04
C ASP A 66 -58.92 58.03 -9.19
N VAL A 67 -59.97 57.25 -9.03
CA VAL A 67 -60.97 57.10 -10.11
C VAL A 67 -62.39 57.38 -9.62
N ARG A 68 -63.21 57.74 -10.51
CA ARG A 68 -64.62 57.90 -10.24
C ARG A 68 -65.39 56.67 -10.66
N VAL A 69 -66.19 56.15 -9.74
CA VAL A 69 -66.95 54.93 -9.94
C VAL A 69 -68.42 55.14 -9.58
N ASP A 70 -69.27 54.40 -10.22
CA ASP A 70 -70.66 54.32 -9.83
C ASP A 70 -70.81 53.26 -8.66
N ALA A 71 -70.98 53.79 -7.45
CA ALA A 71 -71.23 53.06 -6.23
C ALA A 71 -72.71 52.82 -5.95
N SER A 72 -73.60 53.07 -6.86
CA SER A 72 -74.98 52.70 -6.72
C SER A 72 -75.12 51.19 -6.70
N ILE A 73 -75.86 50.58 -5.71
CA ILE A 73 -76.00 49.19 -5.53
C ILE A 73 -77.35 48.84 -4.89
N SER A 74 -78.00 47.80 -5.36
CA SER A 74 -79.26 47.33 -4.77
C SER A 74 -79.01 46.32 -3.64
N GLN A 75 -80.00 46.04 -2.84
CA GLN A 75 -79.95 45.07 -1.73
C GLN A 75 -79.53 43.70 -2.22
N GLY A 76 -78.67 43.04 -1.50
CA GLY A 76 -78.16 41.72 -1.76
C GLY A 76 -77.26 41.54 -2.97
N GLN A 77 -76.89 42.64 -3.60
CA GLN A 77 -76.06 42.65 -4.81
C GLN A 77 -74.56 42.78 -4.53
N VAL A 78 -73.83 42.23 -5.47
CA VAL A 78 -72.39 42.43 -5.58
C VAL A 78 -72.09 43.15 -6.90
N LYS A 79 -71.49 44.29 -6.79
CA LYS A 79 -71.16 45.13 -7.97
C LYS A 79 -69.66 45.27 -8.13
N ALA A 80 -69.16 44.98 -9.30
CA ALA A 80 -67.77 45.29 -9.66
C ALA A 80 -67.67 46.80 -9.84
N LEU A 81 -66.76 47.39 -9.10
CA LEU A 81 -66.46 48.83 -9.15
C LEU A 81 -65.28 49.18 -10.06
N TRP A 82 -64.28 48.34 -9.98
CA TRP A 82 -63.04 48.63 -10.68
C TRP A 82 -62.30 47.34 -10.96
N ALA A 83 -61.55 47.28 -12.06
CA ALA A 83 -60.62 46.28 -12.41
C ALA A 83 -59.50 46.89 -13.27
N LYS A 84 -58.25 46.77 -12.88
CA LYS A 84 -57.11 47.28 -13.62
C LYS A 84 -55.84 46.49 -13.33
N ASP A 85 -54.97 46.44 -14.31
CA ASP A 85 -53.64 45.84 -14.22
C ASP A 85 -52.64 46.95 -13.84
N TYR A 86 -51.84 46.63 -12.81
CA TYR A 86 -50.78 47.52 -12.31
C TYR A 86 -49.44 46.91 -12.55
N LYS A 87 -48.55 47.60 -13.21
CA LYS A 87 -47.16 47.20 -13.39
C LYS A 87 -46.39 47.58 -12.14
N VAL A 88 -45.91 46.54 -11.43
CA VAL A 88 -45.15 46.69 -10.18
C VAL A 88 -43.71 46.23 -10.41
N ASN A 89 -42.78 47.14 -10.38
CA ASN A 89 -41.37 46.81 -10.49
C ASN A 89 -40.89 46.11 -9.22
N HIS A 90 -40.16 45.03 -9.39
CA HIS A 90 -39.48 44.30 -8.30
C HIS A 90 -38.18 44.99 -7.90
N ASP A 91 -37.72 44.68 -6.72
CA ASP A 91 -36.42 45.14 -6.24
C ASP A 91 -35.30 44.47 -7.06
N PRO A 92 -34.06 44.97 -7.03
CA PRO A 92 -32.98 44.44 -7.89
C PRO A 92 -32.72 42.96 -7.73
N ASP A 93 -33.03 42.36 -6.56
CA ASP A 93 -32.90 40.96 -6.27
C ASP A 93 -34.08 40.10 -6.76
N GLY A 94 -35.06 40.72 -7.39
CA GLY A 94 -36.28 40.07 -7.90
C GLY A 94 -37.38 39.88 -6.88
N THR A 95 -37.16 40.25 -5.62
CA THR A 95 -38.19 40.16 -4.58
C THR A 95 -39.13 41.36 -4.67
N LYS A 96 -40.38 41.17 -4.25
CA LYS A 96 -41.32 42.26 -4.03
C LYS A 96 -42.46 41.86 -3.14
N ARG A 97 -42.76 42.72 -2.24
CA ARG A 97 -43.98 42.68 -1.42
C ARG A 97 -44.67 44.03 -1.55
N ILE A 98 -45.93 44.03 -1.84
CA ILE A 98 -46.71 45.23 -1.95
C ILE A 98 -47.88 45.23 -1.00
N THR A 99 -48.30 46.41 -0.63
CA THR A 99 -49.60 46.63 0.04
C THR A 99 -50.56 47.15 -0.99
N ILE A 100 -51.72 46.51 -1.08
CA ILE A 100 -52.87 47.03 -1.83
C ILE A 100 -53.81 47.61 -0.81
N SER A 101 -54.10 48.95 -0.97
CA SER A 101 -55.02 49.65 -0.12
C SER A 101 -55.99 50.42 -1.01
N VAL A 102 -57.24 50.23 -0.78
CA VAL A 102 -58.31 50.83 -1.57
C VAL A 102 -59.32 51.45 -0.61
N THR A 103 -59.62 52.74 -0.86
CA THR A 103 -60.60 53.47 -0.10
C THR A 103 -61.76 53.91 -1.06
N LEU A 104 -62.97 53.54 -0.74
CA LEU A 104 -64.16 54.06 -1.40
C LEU A 104 -64.83 55.12 -0.50
N HIS A 105 -64.87 56.32 -1.01
CA HIS A 105 -65.62 57.41 -0.42
C HIS A 105 -67.07 57.39 -0.98
N ALA A 106 -67.96 56.70 -0.28
CA ALA A 106 -69.32 56.60 -0.77
C ALA A 106 -70.08 57.89 -0.69
N ASP A 107 -69.69 58.78 0.26
CA ASP A 107 -70.28 60.13 0.48
C ASP A 107 -71.80 60.10 0.53
N VAL A 108 -72.33 59.07 1.15
CA VAL A 108 -73.77 58.83 1.38
C VAL A 108 -73.99 58.77 2.89
N THR A 109 -74.99 59.54 3.32
CA THR A 109 -75.37 59.67 4.73
C THR A 109 -75.50 58.26 5.37
N ASN A 110 -74.93 58.08 6.55
CA ASN A 110 -74.91 56.86 7.32
C ASN A 110 -74.02 55.65 6.81
N TYR A 111 -73.47 55.75 5.61
CA TYR A 111 -72.52 54.66 5.15
C TYR A 111 -71.09 55.07 5.32
N GLY A 112 -70.68 56.28 5.06
CA GLY A 112 -69.34 56.80 5.25
C GLY A 112 -68.34 56.28 4.16
N SER A 113 -67.17 55.90 4.55
CA SER A 113 -66.14 55.38 3.66
C SER A 113 -65.64 53.97 4.19
N ALA A 114 -65.07 53.23 3.31
CA ALA A 114 -64.44 51.99 3.66
C ALA A 114 -63.02 51.89 3.08
N THR A 115 -62.06 51.45 3.88
CA THR A 115 -60.72 51.20 3.41
C THR A 115 -60.41 49.68 3.62
N ALA A 116 -60.11 49.03 2.53
CA ALA A 116 -59.67 47.61 2.54
C ALA A 116 -58.21 47.57 2.13
N SER A 117 -57.42 46.98 2.98
CA SER A 117 -55.95 46.90 2.76
C SER A 117 -55.41 45.50 3.09
N PHE A 118 -54.52 45.01 2.27
CA PHE A 118 -53.79 43.75 2.51
C PHE A 118 -52.41 43.76 1.85
N ASN A 119 -51.55 42.93 2.41
CA ASN A 119 -50.23 42.70 1.85
C ASN A 119 -50.30 41.56 0.85
N LEU A 120 -49.74 41.80 -0.34
CA LEU A 120 -49.59 40.80 -1.40
C LEU A 120 -48.11 40.51 -1.61
N PRO A 121 -47.62 39.36 -1.18
CA PRO A 121 -46.29 38.92 -1.58
C PRO A 121 -46.35 38.52 -3.06
N LEU A 122 -45.51 39.11 -3.87
CA LEU A 122 -45.34 38.68 -5.26
C LEU A 122 -44.29 37.57 -5.31
N SER A 123 -44.47 36.62 -6.22
CA SER A 123 -43.50 35.57 -6.45
C SER A 123 -42.17 36.19 -6.89
N ASN A 124 -41.09 35.68 -6.38
CA ASN A 124 -39.77 36.18 -6.75
C ASN A 124 -39.49 35.99 -8.24
N ILE A 125 -39.00 37.03 -8.89
CA ILE A 125 -38.54 36.96 -10.27
C ILE A 125 -37.09 36.47 -10.26
N PRO A 126 -36.80 35.32 -10.90
CA PRO A 126 -35.40 34.79 -10.90
C PRO A 126 -34.52 35.78 -11.68
N ARG A 127 -33.48 36.28 -11.00
CA ARG A 127 -32.50 37.22 -11.58
C ARG A 127 -31.21 36.54 -11.99
N ALA A 128 -30.81 35.54 -11.23
CA ALA A 128 -29.66 34.74 -11.59
C ALA A 128 -30.06 33.56 -12.48
N SER A 129 -29.41 33.41 -13.59
CA SER A 129 -29.46 32.16 -14.37
C SER A 129 -28.76 31.06 -13.62
N THR A 130 -29.16 29.79 -13.85
CA THR A 130 -28.56 28.65 -13.19
C THR A 130 -27.46 28.07 -14.05
N GLY A 131 -26.25 28.03 -13.52
CA GLY A 131 -25.11 27.32 -14.14
C GLY A 131 -25.10 25.82 -13.83
N SER A 132 -24.40 25.06 -14.62
CA SER A 132 -24.14 23.65 -14.33
C SER A 132 -22.89 23.49 -13.41
N PRO A 133 -22.88 22.52 -12.49
CA PRO A 133 -21.63 22.04 -11.94
C PRO A 133 -20.77 21.40 -13.06
N ALA A 134 -19.49 21.28 -12.86
CA ALA A 134 -18.61 20.73 -13.87
C ALA A 134 -17.53 19.84 -13.25
N ASP A 135 -17.21 18.78 -13.96
CA ASP A 135 -16.10 17.89 -13.66
C ASP A 135 -15.23 17.73 -14.91
N GLY A 136 -13.94 17.63 -14.74
CA GLY A 136 -13.07 17.44 -15.87
C GLY A 136 -11.59 17.33 -15.53
N THR A 137 -10.80 17.14 -16.56
CA THR A 137 -9.34 17.08 -16.45
C THR A 137 -8.74 18.42 -16.85
N ILE A 138 -7.83 18.94 -16.06
CA ILE A 138 -7.08 20.16 -16.36
C ILE A 138 -6.38 20.02 -17.73
N GLY A 139 -6.49 21.07 -18.57
CA GLY A 139 -5.97 21.05 -19.94
C GLY A 139 -6.90 20.40 -20.96
N GLN A 140 -8.04 19.85 -20.54
CA GLN A 140 -9.06 19.33 -21.47
C GLN A 140 -10.29 20.24 -21.49
N PRO A 141 -11.00 20.34 -22.64
CA PRO A 141 -12.17 21.19 -22.76
C PRO A 141 -13.33 20.65 -21.91
N ILE A 142 -13.95 21.53 -21.14
CA ILE A 142 -15.10 21.26 -20.30
C ILE A 142 -16.26 22.15 -20.77
N LYS A 143 -17.40 21.55 -21.07
CA LYS A 143 -18.60 22.30 -21.46
C LYS A 143 -19.37 22.75 -20.22
N LEU A 144 -19.50 24.03 -20.06
CA LEU A 144 -20.30 24.70 -19.03
C LEU A 144 -21.64 25.12 -19.64
N ASN A 145 -22.74 24.69 -19.03
CA ASN A 145 -24.08 25.04 -19.51
C ASN A 145 -24.74 26.01 -18.56
N ILE A 146 -25.56 26.88 -19.10
CA ILE A 146 -26.33 27.90 -18.36
C ILE A 146 -27.78 27.78 -18.75
N SER A 147 -28.65 27.60 -17.78
CA SER A 147 -30.09 27.66 -17.94
C SER A 147 -30.51 29.09 -17.60
N ARG A 148 -30.85 29.87 -18.62
CA ARG A 148 -31.28 31.27 -18.47
C ARG A 148 -32.78 31.39 -18.43
N HIS A 149 -33.29 32.41 -17.74
CA HIS A 149 -34.69 32.67 -17.60
C HIS A 149 -35.22 33.66 -18.65
N SER A 150 -34.34 34.31 -19.41
CA SER A 150 -34.68 35.15 -20.54
C SER A 150 -33.59 35.09 -21.61
N ASP A 151 -33.95 35.18 -22.88
CA ASP A 151 -33.02 35.19 -24.01
C ASP A 151 -32.17 36.47 -24.05
N SER A 152 -32.62 37.54 -23.39
CA SER A 152 -31.85 38.77 -23.24
C SER A 152 -30.74 38.71 -22.21
N PHE A 153 -30.73 37.64 -21.36
CA PHE A 153 -29.70 37.51 -20.33
C PHE A 153 -28.40 37.02 -20.95
N LYS A 154 -27.34 37.73 -20.61
CA LYS A 154 -25.95 37.38 -20.96
C LYS A 154 -25.17 37.01 -19.73
N HIS A 155 -24.08 36.28 -19.90
CA HIS A 155 -23.35 35.77 -18.76
C HIS A 155 -21.86 35.95 -18.88
N ALA A 156 -21.22 36.09 -17.73
CA ALA A 156 -19.80 35.90 -17.55
C ALA A 156 -19.58 34.73 -16.60
N ILE A 157 -18.45 34.08 -16.72
CA ILE A 157 -18.08 32.95 -15.86
C ILE A 157 -16.72 33.23 -15.22
N TRP A 158 -16.68 33.14 -13.93
CA TRP A 158 -15.45 33.15 -13.13
C TRP A 158 -15.20 31.81 -12.54
N VAL A 159 -13.94 31.51 -12.31
CA VAL A 159 -13.53 30.33 -11.56
C VAL A 159 -12.63 30.71 -10.41
N LYS A 160 -12.92 30.15 -9.24
CA LYS A 160 -12.08 30.18 -8.05
C LYS A 160 -11.62 28.77 -7.75
N PHE A 161 -10.31 28.53 -7.79
CA PHE A 161 -9.74 27.25 -7.52
C PHE A 161 -8.42 27.42 -6.74
N GLY A 162 -8.48 27.31 -5.42
CA GLY A 162 -7.37 27.73 -4.56
C GLY A 162 -7.08 29.22 -4.74
N ASN A 163 -5.84 29.55 -5.08
CA ASN A 163 -5.41 30.92 -5.39
C ASN A 163 -5.68 31.35 -6.84
N TYR A 164 -6.11 30.42 -7.68
CA TYR A 164 -6.50 30.72 -9.04
C TYR A 164 -7.90 31.35 -9.04
N ASP A 165 -7.97 32.66 -9.31
CA ASP A 165 -9.20 33.44 -9.34
C ASP A 165 -9.25 34.26 -10.66
N LYS A 166 -9.97 33.76 -11.66
CA LYS A 166 -9.99 34.35 -12.99
C LYS A 166 -11.37 34.34 -13.64
N LYS A 167 -11.64 35.36 -14.43
CA LYS A 167 -12.73 35.38 -15.40
C LYS A 167 -12.33 34.46 -16.57
N ILE A 168 -13.09 33.41 -16.80
CA ILE A 168 -12.82 32.42 -17.86
C ILE A 168 -13.68 32.66 -19.12
N ALA A 169 -14.76 33.37 -18.99
CA ALA A 169 -15.63 33.72 -20.09
C ALA A 169 -16.10 35.17 -19.98
N GLY A 170 -16.16 35.87 -21.12
CA GLY A 170 -16.58 37.28 -21.23
C GLY A 170 -18.07 37.47 -20.95
N ASP A 171 -18.55 38.72 -21.03
CA ASP A 171 -19.87 39.12 -20.55
C ASP A 171 -21.03 38.78 -21.52
N ASN A 172 -20.77 38.10 -22.63
CA ASN A 172 -21.73 37.83 -23.70
C ASN A 172 -22.08 36.37 -23.91
N ILE A 173 -21.88 35.52 -22.91
CA ILE A 173 -22.19 34.10 -23.02
C ILE A 173 -23.71 33.90 -22.97
N ASP A 174 -24.23 33.12 -23.90
CA ASP A 174 -25.67 32.79 -23.96
C ASP A 174 -26.03 31.64 -23.02
N THR A 175 -25.87 30.39 -23.48
CA THR A 175 -26.31 29.18 -22.76
C THR A 175 -25.22 28.18 -22.54
N SER A 176 -24.05 28.35 -23.13
CA SER A 176 -22.92 27.47 -22.92
C SER A 176 -21.59 28.12 -23.25
N PHE A 177 -20.55 27.63 -22.61
CA PHE A 177 -19.17 28.01 -22.86
C PHE A 177 -18.28 26.76 -22.72
N THR A 178 -17.30 26.62 -23.59
CA THR A 178 -16.30 25.58 -23.46
C THR A 178 -15.07 26.18 -22.84
N TRP A 179 -14.76 25.73 -21.65
CA TRP A 179 -13.58 26.14 -20.89
C TRP A 179 -12.50 25.08 -20.94
N THR A 180 -11.29 25.46 -21.26
CA THR A 180 -10.12 24.60 -21.09
C THR A 180 -9.30 25.12 -19.91
N PRO A 181 -9.35 24.44 -18.74
CA PRO A 181 -8.59 24.86 -17.57
C PRO A 181 -7.10 24.95 -17.86
N GLU A 182 -6.48 26.07 -17.49
CA GLU A 182 -5.03 26.25 -17.65
C GLU A 182 -4.28 25.20 -16.82
N ILE A 183 -3.21 24.67 -17.38
CA ILE A 183 -2.39 23.65 -16.70
C ILE A 183 -1.79 24.16 -15.38
N SER A 184 -1.64 25.47 -15.23
CA SER A 184 -1.17 26.15 -14.02
C SER A 184 -2.05 25.88 -12.80
N ILE A 185 -3.34 25.53 -12.99
CA ILE A 185 -4.25 25.15 -11.91
C ILE A 185 -3.76 23.90 -11.16
N CYS A 186 -2.92 23.06 -11.79
CA CYS A 186 -2.30 21.95 -11.09
C CYS A 186 -1.47 22.37 -9.86
N ASN A 187 -1.01 23.63 -9.80
CA ASN A 187 -0.31 24.15 -8.61
C ASN A 187 -1.21 24.26 -7.38
N GLU A 188 -2.50 24.36 -7.57
CA GLU A 188 -3.48 24.43 -6.49
C GLU A 188 -3.85 23.03 -5.95
N ILE A 189 -3.34 21.96 -6.60
CA ILE A 189 -3.56 20.57 -6.23
C ILE A 189 -2.21 19.87 -6.03
N PRO A 190 -1.38 20.29 -5.09
CA PRO A 190 -0.03 19.72 -4.96
C PRO A 190 0.01 18.33 -4.33
N ASN A 191 -1.04 17.93 -3.57
CA ASN A 191 -1.02 16.75 -2.71
C ASN A 191 -2.08 15.70 -3.05
N THR A 192 -2.91 15.95 -4.05
CA THR A 192 -3.98 15.01 -4.49
C THR A 192 -4.07 14.99 -6.00
N ASN A 193 -4.79 14.03 -6.56
CA ASN A 193 -5.01 13.94 -8.01
C ASN A 193 -6.24 14.71 -8.48
N SER A 194 -7.03 15.25 -7.56
CA SER A 194 -8.19 16.09 -7.87
C SER A 194 -8.41 17.12 -6.76
N GLY A 195 -9.10 18.17 -7.10
CA GLY A 195 -9.47 19.23 -6.17
C GLY A 195 -10.79 19.86 -6.55
N TYR A 196 -11.29 20.70 -5.66
CA TYR A 196 -12.57 21.39 -5.81
C TYR A 196 -12.37 22.88 -5.92
N GLY A 197 -13.17 23.49 -6.76
CA GLY A 197 -13.27 24.93 -6.93
C GLY A 197 -14.70 25.36 -7.06
N THR A 198 -14.89 26.63 -7.32
CA THR A 198 -16.20 27.27 -7.50
C THR A 198 -16.27 27.96 -8.84
N LEU A 199 -17.29 27.64 -9.62
CA LEU A 199 -17.72 28.39 -10.79
C LEU A 199 -18.71 29.43 -10.33
N ILE A 200 -18.53 30.66 -10.74
CA ILE A 200 -19.42 31.76 -10.47
C ILE A 200 -19.99 32.23 -11.79
N TYR A 201 -21.28 32.00 -11.99
CA TYR A 201 -22.02 32.42 -13.16
C TYR A 201 -22.66 33.77 -12.85
N ILE A 202 -22.24 34.81 -13.53
CA ILE A 202 -22.76 36.17 -13.36
C ILE A 202 -23.74 36.42 -14.49
N THR A 203 -24.97 36.83 -14.14
CA THR A 203 -26.02 37.15 -15.10
C THR A 203 -26.10 38.65 -15.29
N TYR A 204 -26.08 39.07 -16.55
CA TYR A 204 -26.21 40.48 -16.97
C TYR A 204 -27.48 40.69 -17.77
N LYS A 205 -28.04 41.85 -17.62
CA LYS A 205 -29.08 42.43 -18.48
C LYS A 205 -28.66 43.89 -18.81
N ASP A 206 -28.53 44.21 -20.10
CA ASP A 206 -28.10 45.52 -20.57
C ASP A 206 -26.81 46.01 -19.87
N ASP A 207 -25.78 45.12 -19.89
CA ASP A 207 -24.46 45.30 -19.27
C ASP A 207 -24.47 45.50 -17.74
N LYS A 208 -25.61 45.42 -17.11
CA LYS A 208 -25.74 45.50 -15.65
C LYS A 208 -25.87 44.09 -15.05
N GLU A 209 -25.05 43.81 -14.04
CA GLU A 209 -25.20 42.58 -13.25
C GLU A 209 -26.54 42.56 -12.53
N ILE A 210 -27.29 41.46 -12.70
CA ILE A 210 -28.59 41.25 -12.09
C ILE A 210 -28.65 40.05 -11.13
N GLY A 211 -27.62 39.20 -11.11
CA GLY A 211 -27.53 38.10 -10.16
C GLY A 211 -26.36 37.18 -10.42
N ARG A 212 -26.10 36.31 -9.45
CA ARG A 212 -25.04 35.33 -9.50
C ARG A 212 -25.56 33.96 -9.06
N ASP A 213 -24.98 32.90 -9.64
CA ASP A 213 -25.15 31.52 -9.21
C ASP A 213 -23.78 30.90 -9.05
N THR A 214 -23.63 30.02 -8.06
CA THR A 214 -22.38 29.36 -7.79
C THR A 214 -22.53 27.85 -7.87
N LYS A 215 -21.59 27.20 -8.56
CA LYS A 215 -21.54 25.75 -8.70
C LYS A 215 -20.14 25.24 -8.37
N GLN A 216 -20.09 24.02 -7.91
CA GLN A 216 -18.83 23.35 -7.71
C GLN A 216 -18.22 22.94 -9.06
N VAL A 217 -16.91 23.02 -9.15
CA VAL A 217 -16.12 22.38 -10.19
C VAL A 217 -15.11 21.43 -9.55
N THR A 218 -15.06 20.23 -10.08
CA THR A 218 -14.05 19.24 -9.69
C THR A 218 -13.05 19.08 -10.82
N LEU A 219 -11.79 19.37 -10.57
CA LEU A 219 -10.74 19.24 -11.56
C LEU A 219 -9.75 18.18 -11.17
N SER A 220 -9.42 17.32 -12.13
CA SER A 220 -8.41 16.28 -11.99
C SER A 220 -7.11 16.67 -12.68
N VAL A 221 -5.99 16.38 -12.04
CA VAL A 221 -4.67 16.59 -12.63
C VAL A 221 -4.45 15.58 -13.75
N PRO A 222 -4.02 15.99 -14.96
CA PRO A 222 -3.75 15.06 -16.07
C PRO A 222 -2.71 13.99 -15.71
N ASP A 223 -2.86 12.79 -16.24
CA ASP A 223 -1.98 11.65 -15.93
C ASP A 223 -0.54 11.80 -16.42
N ASN A 224 -0.31 12.68 -17.38
CA ASN A 224 1.02 13.02 -17.88
C ASN A 224 1.78 14.00 -16.96
N ILE A 225 1.11 14.60 -15.99
CA ILE A 225 1.76 15.44 -14.97
C ILE A 225 2.37 14.52 -13.92
N LYS A 226 3.62 14.21 -14.13
CA LYS A 226 4.39 13.29 -13.29
C LYS A 226 5.63 14.00 -12.75
N PRO A 227 6.16 13.56 -11.61
CA PRO A 227 7.45 14.04 -11.14
C PRO A 227 8.57 13.62 -12.11
N THR A 228 9.68 14.29 -12.05
CA THR A 228 10.87 13.98 -12.84
C THR A 228 12.01 13.50 -11.96
N LEU A 229 12.76 12.56 -12.46
CA LEU A 229 14.03 12.13 -11.91
C LEU A 229 15.09 12.31 -13.01
N THR A 230 16.21 12.97 -12.73
CA THR A 230 17.25 13.23 -13.76
C THR A 230 18.17 12.03 -14.00
N GLY A 231 18.20 11.08 -13.08
CA GLY A 231 19.03 9.90 -13.15
C GLY A 231 19.39 9.36 -11.77
N PHE A 232 20.29 8.41 -11.74
CA PHE A 232 20.89 7.90 -10.51
C PHE A 232 22.31 7.43 -10.77
N THR A 233 23.12 7.39 -9.73
CA THR A 233 24.46 6.82 -9.75
C THR A 233 24.56 5.66 -8.78
N LEU A 234 25.46 4.75 -9.09
CA LEU A 234 25.67 3.55 -8.29
C LEU A 234 27.07 3.59 -7.69
N THR A 235 27.16 3.19 -6.45
CA THR A 235 28.45 3.05 -5.75
C THR A 235 28.45 1.72 -4.99
N ASP A 236 29.60 1.10 -4.92
CA ASP A 236 29.78 -0.10 -4.10
C ASP A 236 30.16 0.31 -2.68
N THR A 237 29.40 -0.14 -1.71
CA THR A 237 29.72 0.13 -0.28
C THR A 237 30.83 -0.77 0.26
N ASN A 238 31.17 -1.86 -0.45
CA ASN A 238 32.36 -2.64 -0.16
C ASN A 238 33.58 -1.88 -0.70
N THR A 239 34.31 -1.23 0.18
CA THR A 239 35.45 -0.39 -0.19
C THR A 239 36.55 -1.15 -0.92
N LYS A 240 36.76 -2.43 -0.58
CA LYS A 240 37.74 -3.28 -1.23
C LYS A 240 37.31 -3.64 -2.66
N ALA A 241 36.05 -4.01 -2.86
CA ALA A 241 35.50 -4.25 -4.19
C ALA A 241 35.51 -2.98 -5.04
N ALA A 242 35.05 -1.85 -4.49
CA ALA A 242 35.07 -0.56 -5.15
C ALA A 242 36.47 -0.09 -5.58
N SER A 243 37.50 -0.37 -4.78
CA SER A 243 38.87 -0.01 -5.13
C SER A 243 39.44 -0.82 -6.29
N ILE A 244 38.99 -2.07 -6.46
CA ILE A 244 39.45 -2.98 -7.50
C ILE A 244 38.63 -2.79 -8.79
N ILE A 245 37.31 -2.59 -8.64
CA ILE A 245 36.36 -2.36 -9.72
C ILE A 245 35.66 -1.01 -9.52
N PRO A 246 36.32 0.10 -9.83
CA PRO A 246 35.69 1.42 -9.72
C PRO A 246 34.73 1.68 -10.87
N GLY A 247 33.81 2.66 -10.70
CA GLY A 247 33.03 3.24 -11.80
C GLY A 247 31.54 2.91 -11.80
N GLY A 248 31.05 2.02 -10.94
CA GLY A 248 29.60 1.79 -10.75
C GLY A 248 28.87 1.21 -11.97
N GLN A 249 29.57 0.48 -12.84
CA GLN A 249 29.01 -0.27 -13.96
C GLN A 249 29.19 -1.78 -13.79
N ASP A 250 30.31 -2.18 -13.22
CA ASP A 250 30.64 -3.56 -12.92
C ASP A 250 30.70 -3.72 -11.40
N PHE A 251 30.17 -4.82 -10.90
CA PHE A 251 30.16 -5.17 -9.49
C PHE A 251 30.56 -6.63 -9.34
N ILE A 252 30.91 -7.05 -8.14
CA ILE A 252 31.43 -8.39 -7.89
C ILE A 252 30.37 -9.19 -7.13
N GLN A 253 30.02 -10.35 -7.67
CA GLN A 253 29.12 -11.30 -7.03
C GLN A 253 29.55 -11.59 -5.60
N ILE A 254 28.61 -11.67 -4.66
CA ILE A 254 28.77 -11.95 -3.23
C ILE A 254 29.48 -10.84 -2.45
N LEU A 255 30.37 -10.08 -3.08
CA LEU A 255 31.21 -9.08 -2.41
C LEU A 255 30.62 -7.67 -2.50
N SER A 256 30.09 -7.30 -3.67
CA SER A 256 29.55 -5.96 -3.87
C SER A 256 28.20 -5.77 -3.22
N ASN A 257 28.03 -4.59 -2.64
CA ASN A 257 26.76 -4.14 -2.07
C ASN A 257 26.42 -2.77 -2.68
N ILE A 258 25.50 -2.79 -3.62
CA ILE A 258 25.21 -1.64 -4.47
C ILE A 258 24.36 -0.61 -3.72
N LYS A 259 24.89 0.58 -3.58
CA LYS A 259 24.20 1.77 -3.08
C LYS A 259 23.69 2.60 -4.26
N VAL A 260 22.44 3.03 -4.18
CA VAL A 260 21.80 3.89 -5.18
C VAL A 260 21.79 5.33 -4.69
N ASN A 261 22.41 6.22 -5.42
CA ASN A 261 22.32 7.66 -5.17
C ASN A 261 21.45 8.27 -6.27
N PHE A 262 20.24 8.63 -5.92
CA PHE A 262 19.31 9.26 -6.86
C PHE A 262 19.80 10.67 -7.19
N GLY A 263 19.66 11.05 -8.44
CA GLY A 263 19.92 12.40 -8.92
C GLY A 263 18.85 13.38 -8.46
N GLN A 264 18.86 14.55 -9.07
CA GLN A 264 17.85 15.56 -8.77
C GLN A 264 16.45 15.02 -9.13
N ALA A 265 15.53 15.14 -8.18
CA ALA A 265 14.14 14.80 -8.35
C ALA A 265 13.27 16.02 -8.10
N THR A 266 12.30 16.26 -8.97
CA THR A 266 11.45 17.45 -8.90
C THR A 266 9.99 17.04 -9.10
N GLY A 267 9.13 17.48 -8.21
CA GLY A 267 7.69 17.39 -8.40
C GLY A 267 7.22 18.38 -9.47
N SER A 268 6.12 18.06 -10.10
CA SER A 268 5.53 18.92 -11.13
C SER A 268 4.40 19.76 -10.54
N TYR A 269 4.32 21.04 -10.94
CA TYR A 269 3.25 21.94 -10.53
C TYR A 269 2.98 21.90 -9.02
N GLY A 270 3.98 22.29 -8.23
CA GLY A 270 3.87 22.42 -6.77
C GLY A 270 3.86 21.12 -5.98
N SER A 271 3.84 19.94 -6.61
CA SER A 271 4.00 18.69 -5.87
C SER A 271 5.43 18.52 -5.35
N SER A 272 5.58 17.84 -4.24
CA SER A 272 6.87 17.52 -3.63
C SER A 272 7.20 16.04 -3.81
N ILE A 273 8.46 15.70 -3.80
CA ILE A 273 8.88 14.29 -3.80
C ILE A 273 8.70 13.72 -2.40
N ILE A 274 7.95 12.63 -2.27
CA ILE A 274 7.66 11.97 -1.00
C ILE A 274 8.37 10.61 -0.85
N SER A 275 8.76 9.98 -1.95
CA SER A 275 9.49 8.72 -1.87
C SER A 275 10.38 8.49 -3.09
N TYR A 276 11.41 7.71 -2.85
CA TYR A 276 12.33 7.17 -3.83
C TYR A 276 12.10 5.66 -3.91
N TYR A 277 12.35 5.08 -5.05
CA TYR A 277 12.32 3.65 -5.22
C TYR A 277 13.33 3.22 -6.27
N ALA A 278 14.17 2.27 -5.92
CA ALA A 278 15.02 1.58 -6.89
C ALA A 278 14.98 0.08 -6.64
N GLU A 279 15.04 -0.68 -7.70
CA GLU A 279 14.99 -2.14 -7.66
C GLU A 279 15.96 -2.75 -8.67
N ILE A 280 16.35 -3.98 -8.43
CA ILE A 280 16.94 -4.83 -9.45
C ILE A 280 15.80 -5.62 -10.09
N VAL A 281 15.56 -5.36 -11.37
CA VAL A 281 14.44 -5.94 -12.12
C VAL A 281 14.50 -7.47 -12.10
N GLY A 282 13.40 -8.10 -11.66
CA GLY A 282 13.29 -9.55 -11.54
C GLY A 282 14.04 -10.16 -10.36
N LYS A 283 14.50 -9.34 -9.41
CA LYS A 283 15.09 -9.78 -8.15
C LYS A 283 14.35 -9.13 -6.98
N ASN A 284 14.27 -9.80 -5.84
CA ASN A 284 13.66 -9.24 -4.63
C ASN A 284 14.64 -8.32 -3.88
N GLN A 285 15.20 -7.36 -4.61
CA GLN A 285 16.17 -6.41 -4.09
C GLN A 285 15.74 -5.00 -4.47
N SER A 286 15.43 -4.20 -3.48
CA SER A 286 14.96 -2.83 -3.69
C SER A 286 15.36 -1.93 -2.51
N THR A 287 15.30 -0.62 -2.74
CA THR A 287 15.47 0.39 -1.71
C THR A 287 14.49 1.53 -1.93
N THR A 288 14.01 2.11 -0.84
CA THR A 288 13.15 3.30 -0.84
C THR A 288 13.86 4.53 -0.28
N ILE A 289 15.14 4.43 0.04
CA ILE A 289 15.90 5.45 0.75
C ILE A 289 16.92 6.09 -0.20
N GLN A 290 17.02 7.40 -0.19
CA GLN A 290 18.10 8.13 -0.86
C GLN A 290 19.45 7.65 -0.31
N GLY A 291 20.32 7.15 -1.18
CA GLY A 291 21.57 6.52 -0.78
C GLY A 291 21.39 5.14 -0.14
N GLY A 292 20.24 4.50 -0.32
CA GLY A 292 19.97 3.17 0.18
C GLY A 292 20.67 2.06 -0.61
N SER A 293 20.86 0.92 0.03
CA SER A 293 21.49 -0.26 -0.56
C SER A 293 20.45 -1.19 -1.19
N LEU A 294 20.82 -1.79 -2.30
CA LEU A 294 20.09 -2.91 -2.94
C LEU A 294 20.50 -4.27 -2.36
N GLY A 295 21.50 -4.29 -1.47
CA GLY A 295 22.01 -5.51 -0.86
C GLY A 295 23.13 -6.17 -1.67
N ILE A 296 23.53 -7.34 -1.21
CA ILE A 296 24.61 -8.12 -1.81
C ILE A 296 24.07 -8.88 -3.03
N MET A 297 24.86 -8.90 -4.11
CA MET A 297 24.54 -9.61 -5.36
C MET A 297 24.99 -11.07 -5.26
N ASN A 298 24.05 -12.00 -5.12
CA ASN A 298 24.34 -13.44 -5.05
C ASN A 298 24.23 -14.17 -6.40
N TYR A 299 24.22 -13.45 -7.48
CA TYR A 299 24.15 -13.93 -8.87
C TYR A 299 25.17 -13.19 -9.74
N ALA A 300 25.42 -13.69 -10.93
CA ALA A 300 26.32 -13.08 -11.92
C ALA A 300 25.56 -12.73 -13.20
N GLY A 301 26.21 -11.92 -14.05
CA GLY A 301 25.69 -11.46 -15.34
C GLY A 301 25.04 -10.08 -15.30
N ASN A 302 24.45 -9.70 -16.43
CA ASN A 302 23.83 -8.39 -16.57
C ASN A 302 22.50 -8.34 -15.81
N VAL A 303 22.29 -7.26 -15.07
CA VAL A 303 21.04 -6.94 -14.41
C VAL A 303 20.64 -5.50 -14.71
N THR A 304 19.36 -5.26 -14.76
CA THR A 304 18.81 -3.92 -14.92
C THR A 304 18.43 -3.37 -13.57
N ILE A 305 18.97 -2.22 -13.22
CA ILE A 305 18.53 -1.43 -12.07
C ILE A 305 17.58 -0.38 -12.58
N ARG A 306 16.39 -0.33 -11.99
CA ARG A 306 15.31 0.60 -12.33
C ARG A 306 15.07 1.52 -11.15
N ALA A 307 15.01 2.83 -11.42
CA ALA A 307 14.76 3.86 -10.40
C ALA A 307 13.59 4.75 -10.80
N ARG A 308 12.81 5.17 -9.82
CA ARG A 308 11.69 6.08 -9.97
C ARG A 308 11.47 6.85 -8.68
N VAL A 309 10.73 7.93 -8.74
CA VAL A 309 10.31 8.72 -7.58
C VAL A 309 8.80 8.89 -7.58
N THR A 310 8.24 9.10 -6.40
CA THR A 310 6.81 9.36 -6.23
C THR A 310 6.63 10.74 -5.62
N ASP A 311 5.67 11.49 -6.13
CA ASP A 311 5.33 12.81 -5.61
C ASP A 311 4.19 12.77 -4.60
N SER A 312 3.90 13.93 -4.01
CA SER A 312 2.82 14.11 -3.03
C SER A 312 1.42 13.82 -3.56
N ARG A 313 1.24 13.73 -4.87
CA ARG A 313 -0.01 13.26 -5.50
C ARG A 313 -0.10 11.73 -5.57
N GLY A 314 0.96 11.02 -5.22
CA GLY A 314 1.07 9.57 -5.38
C GLY A 314 1.46 9.14 -6.80
N ARG A 315 1.84 10.07 -7.67
CA ARG A 315 2.26 9.77 -9.05
C ARG A 315 3.73 9.44 -9.12
N THR A 316 4.04 8.49 -9.96
CA THR A 316 5.42 8.05 -10.16
C THR A 316 6.01 8.63 -11.42
N SER A 317 7.29 8.98 -11.38
CA SER A 317 8.06 9.37 -12.55
C SER A 317 8.14 8.23 -13.57
N ASN A 318 8.46 8.56 -14.80
CA ASN A 318 8.92 7.54 -15.72
C ASN A 318 10.15 6.85 -15.12
N PRO A 319 10.24 5.53 -15.22
CA PRO A 319 11.39 4.81 -14.70
C PRO A 319 12.65 5.12 -15.51
N ILE A 320 13.77 5.22 -14.81
CA ILE A 320 15.08 5.26 -15.43
C ILE A 320 15.75 3.93 -15.19
N GLU A 321 16.32 3.37 -16.21
CA GLU A 321 16.98 2.06 -16.18
C GLU A 321 18.45 2.18 -16.48
N ARG A 322 19.25 1.37 -15.83
CA ARG A 322 20.67 1.21 -16.05
C ARG A 322 21.04 -0.26 -15.99
N ILE A 323 21.69 -0.75 -17.01
CA ILE A 323 22.23 -2.10 -17.01
C ILE A 323 23.61 -2.06 -16.35
N VAL A 324 23.82 -2.95 -15.42
CA VAL A 324 25.10 -3.20 -14.75
C VAL A 324 25.48 -4.66 -14.88
N ASN A 325 26.76 -4.94 -14.90
CA ASN A 325 27.28 -6.29 -15.00
C ASN A 325 27.79 -6.77 -13.63
N ILE A 326 27.32 -7.91 -13.18
CA ILE A 326 27.77 -8.56 -11.95
C ILE A 326 28.78 -9.63 -12.36
N LEU A 327 30.03 -9.37 -12.07
CA LEU A 327 31.14 -10.28 -12.35
C LEU A 327 31.05 -11.50 -11.44
N GLU A 328 31.11 -12.68 -12.03
CA GLU A 328 31.11 -13.92 -11.27
C GLU A 328 32.31 -13.98 -10.32
N TYR A 329 32.04 -14.33 -9.08
CA TYR A 329 33.06 -14.50 -8.05
C TYR A 329 32.80 -15.73 -7.22
N PHE A 330 33.89 -16.45 -6.97
CA PHE A 330 33.99 -17.52 -6.01
C PHE A 330 35.32 -17.38 -5.24
N ALA A 331 35.33 -17.84 -3.99
CA ALA A 331 36.52 -17.84 -3.17
C ALA A 331 37.62 -18.74 -3.78
N PRO A 332 38.88 -18.43 -3.54
CA PRO A 332 39.98 -19.27 -4.00
C PRO A 332 39.79 -20.75 -3.67
N ILE A 333 39.96 -21.61 -4.65
CA ILE A 333 39.83 -23.05 -4.53
C ILE A 333 41.21 -23.66 -4.71
N LEU A 334 41.70 -24.37 -3.69
CA LEU A 334 43.02 -24.99 -3.67
C LEU A 334 42.89 -26.46 -3.30
N ASN A 335 43.51 -27.31 -4.10
CA ASN A 335 43.76 -28.69 -3.81
C ASN A 335 45.18 -29.04 -4.28
N ILE A 336 45.98 -29.63 -3.43
CA ILE A 336 47.36 -29.99 -3.73
C ILE A 336 47.64 -31.43 -3.33
N SER A 337 48.56 -32.03 -4.05
CA SER A 337 49.27 -33.25 -3.60
C SER A 337 50.77 -33.01 -3.66
N ALA A 338 51.49 -33.72 -2.84
CA ALA A 338 52.93 -33.62 -2.79
C ALA A 338 53.54 -35.01 -2.93
N THR A 339 54.47 -35.15 -3.84
CA THR A 339 55.19 -36.41 -4.09
C THR A 339 56.68 -36.12 -4.09
N ARG A 340 57.47 -37.15 -3.76
CA ARG A 340 58.93 -37.11 -3.93
C ARG A 340 59.28 -37.47 -5.37
N SER A 341 60.30 -36.81 -5.92
CA SER A 341 60.79 -37.12 -7.28
C SER A 341 61.49 -38.47 -7.41
N GLY A 342 61.70 -39.17 -6.27
CA GLY A 342 62.27 -40.49 -6.15
C GLY A 342 62.35 -40.89 -4.71
N ALA A 343 62.47 -42.19 -4.42
CA ALA A 343 62.35 -42.79 -3.09
C ALA A 343 63.33 -42.22 -2.03
N GLN A 344 64.42 -41.63 -2.42
CA GLN A 344 65.38 -40.98 -1.50
C GLN A 344 65.52 -39.47 -1.77
N SER A 345 64.70 -38.92 -2.65
CA SER A 345 64.79 -37.54 -3.02
C SER A 345 64.38 -36.62 -1.89
N SER A 346 65.20 -35.59 -1.62
CA SER A 346 64.80 -34.47 -0.76
C SER A 346 63.92 -33.44 -1.45
N THR A 347 63.73 -33.57 -2.74
CA THR A 347 62.86 -32.68 -3.53
C THR A 347 61.41 -33.10 -3.45
N LEU A 348 60.54 -32.17 -3.09
CA LEU A 348 59.09 -32.35 -3.15
C LEU A 348 58.53 -31.67 -4.38
N THR A 349 57.84 -32.42 -5.20
CA THR A 349 57.04 -31.94 -6.33
C THR A 349 55.60 -31.79 -5.87
N ILE A 350 55.06 -30.58 -6.02
CA ILE A 350 53.68 -30.26 -5.72
C ILE A 350 52.88 -30.30 -7.01
N THR A 351 51.84 -31.13 -7.04
CA THR A 351 50.77 -31.03 -8.05
C THR A 351 49.73 -30.03 -7.56
N ARG A 352 49.58 -28.96 -8.30
CA ARG A 352 48.72 -27.83 -7.94
C ARG A 352 47.44 -27.86 -8.76
N ASN A 353 46.31 -27.89 -8.08
CA ASN A 353 44.98 -27.55 -8.60
C ASN A 353 44.48 -26.33 -7.87
N ALA A 354 44.60 -25.20 -8.51
CA ALA A 354 44.29 -23.89 -7.92
C ALA A 354 43.44 -23.10 -8.87
N ARG A 355 42.44 -22.42 -8.34
CA ARG A 355 41.56 -21.56 -9.14
C ARG A 355 41.10 -20.35 -8.33
N VAL A 356 41.15 -19.17 -8.97
CA VAL A 356 40.56 -17.93 -8.48
C VAL A 356 39.60 -17.39 -9.52
N ALA A 357 38.63 -16.61 -9.08
CA ALA A 357 37.65 -16.00 -9.95
C ALA A 357 38.33 -14.98 -10.89
N PRO A 358 38.19 -15.08 -12.21
CA PRO A 358 38.67 -14.08 -13.14
C PRO A 358 37.71 -12.87 -13.14
N LEU A 359 38.19 -11.70 -12.78
CA LEU A 359 37.42 -10.47 -12.76
C LEU A 359 37.90 -9.56 -13.89
N THR A 360 37.29 -9.66 -15.06
CA THR A 360 37.69 -8.95 -16.25
C THR A 360 36.74 -7.77 -16.53
N VAL A 361 37.26 -6.56 -16.56
CA VAL A 361 36.55 -5.35 -16.92
C VAL A 361 37.24 -4.69 -18.11
N ASN A 362 36.48 -4.48 -19.20
CA ASN A 362 36.99 -3.93 -20.46
C ASN A 362 38.25 -4.65 -20.98
N GLY A 363 38.27 -5.99 -20.87
CA GLY A 363 39.41 -6.79 -21.31
C GLY A 363 40.60 -6.79 -20.34
N ILE A 364 40.56 -6.00 -19.27
CA ILE A 364 41.64 -5.91 -18.27
C ILE A 364 41.27 -6.72 -17.04
N GLN A 365 42.16 -7.64 -16.70
CA GLN A 365 42.01 -8.46 -15.50
C GLN A 365 42.31 -7.63 -14.23
N LYS A 366 41.41 -7.70 -13.25
CA LYS A 366 41.48 -6.97 -11.99
C LYS A 366 41.87 -7.83 -10.79
N ASN A 367 41.63 -9.15 -10.85
CA ASN A 367 42.04 -10.09 -9.80
C ASN A 367 43.48 -10.58 -10.00
N GLN A 368 43.99 -11.34 -9.06
CA GLN A 368 45.27 -12.03 -9.13
C GLN A 368 45.16 -13.38 -8.42
N MET A 369 46.03 -14.30 -8.78
CA MET A 369 46.21 -15.55 -8.09
C MET A 369 47.60 -15.54 -7.45
N LYS A 370 47.68 -15.65 -6.12
CA LYS A 370 48.94 -15.74 -5.35
C LYS A 370 48.91 -17.04 -4.58
N LEU A 371 49.87 -17.90 -4.86
CA LEU A 371 50.03 -19.19 -4.20
C LEU A 371 51.33 -19.19 -3.43
N THR A 372 51.26 -19.45 -2.15
CA THR A 372 52.41 -19.52 -1.21
C THR A 372 52.41 -20.89 -0.59
N PHE A 373 53.59 -21.51 -0.51
CA PHE A 373 53.81 -22.74 0.20
C PHE A 373 54.61 -22.51 1.47
N LYS A 374 54.16 -23.15 2.54
CA LYS A 374 54.88 -23.24 3.79
C LYS A 374 55.08 -24.69 4.18
N VAL A 375 56.21 -25.02 4.70
CA VAL A 375 56.52 -26.42 5.08
C VAL A 375 57.00 -26.47 6.51
N ALA A 376 56.49 -27.47 7.23
CA ALA A 376 56.91 -27.78 8.61
C ALA A 376 57.21 -29.26 8.73
N LYS A 377 58.03 -29.61 9.72
CA LYS A 377 58.17 -31.02 10.14
C LYS A 377 56.85 -31.49 10.69
N PHE A 378 56.44 -32.72 10.38
CA PHE A 378 55.26 -33.31 10.93
C PHE A 378 55.26 -33.25 12.47
N GLY A 379 54.15 -32.78 13.06
CA GLY A 379 54.01 -32.57 14.50
C GLY A 379 54.64 -31.28 15.02
N SER A 380 55.15 -30.41 14.12
CA SER A 380 55.68 -29.08 14.47
C SER A 380 54.78 -27.99 13.88
N ASN A 381 54.59 -26.88 14.59
CA ASN A 381 53.93 -25.69 14.11
C ASN A 381 54.88 -24.65 13.51
N ASP A 382 56.18 -24.97 13.38
CA ASP A 382 57.18 -24.08 12.79
C ASP A 382 57.15 -24.16 11.27
N TYR A 383 56.18 -23.52 10.67
CA TYR A 383 56.01 -23.42 9.22
C TYR A 383 56.97 -22.38 8.63
N LYS A 384 57.81 -22.78 7.71
CA LYS A 384 58.73 -21.91 6.96
C LYS A 384 58.22 -21.76 5.53
N VAL A 385 58.26 -20.52 5.02
CA VAL A 385 57.88 -20.22 3.62
C VAL A 385 58.88 -20.91 2.69
N ASP A 386 58.38 -21.58 1.68
CA ASP A 386 59.20 -22.11 0.59
C ASP A 386 59.09 -21.21 -0.63
N GLU A 387 60.21 -20.71 -1.11
CA GLU A 387 60.33 -19.81 -2.26
C GLU A 387 60.62 -20.53 -3.58
N GLY A 388 60.26 -21.78 -3.67
CA GLY A 388 60.39 -22.58 -4.88
C GLY A 388 59.40 -22.19 -5.98
N SER A 389 59.58 -22.84 -7.13
CA SER A 389 58.73 -22.62 -8.31
C SER A 389 57.29 -23.05 -8.13
N ALA A 390 56.99 -23.77 -7.04
CA ALA A 390 55.62 -24.07 -6.67
C ALA A 390 54.83 -22.84 -6.24
N SER A 391 55.46 -21.86 -5.56
CA SER A 391 54.89 -20.57 -5.19
C SER A 391 54.91 -19.60 -6.39
N GLY A 392 54.02 -18.61 -6.40
CA GLY A 392 54.03 -17.59 -7.43
C GLY A 392 52.87 -16.64 -7.36
N ILE A 393 52.93 -15.56 -8.18
CA ILE A 393 51.88 -14.60 -8.35
C ILE A 393 51.57 -14.52 -9.85
N TRP A 394 50.30 -14.71 -10.19
CA TRP A 394 49.85 -14.64 -11.59
C TRP A 394 48.72 -13.62 -11.73
N THR A 395 48.81 -12.79 -12.73
CA THR A 395 47.82 -11.78 -13.08
C THR A 395 47.06 -12.12 -14.40
N SER A 396 47.54 -13.10 -15.14
CA SER A 396 46.98 -13.57 -16.40
C SER A 396 46.47 -15.02 -16.33
N ILE A 397 46.89 -15.79 -15.34
CA ILE A 397 46.53 -17.17 -15.14
C ILE A 397 45.68 -17.25 -13.85
N PHE A 398 44.48 -17.82 -13.98
CA PHE A 398 43.50 -17.95 -12.89
C PHE A 398 43.17 -19.37 -12.50
N SER A 399 43.81 -20.31 -13.18
CA SER A 399 43.61 -21.71 -12.93
C SER A 399 44.92 -22.46 -13.20
N LEU A 400 45.33 -23.26 -12.28
CA LEU A 400 46.34 -24.30 -12.43
C LEU A 400 45.61 -25.63 -12.35
N ASN A 401 45.83 -26.51 -13.34
CA ASN A 401 45.21 -27.81 -13.42
C ASN A 401 46.32 -28.87 -13.54
N ASN A 402 46.45 -29.72 -12.55
CA ASN A 402 47.51 -30.75 -12.45
C ASN A 402 48.90 -30.17 -12.76
N SER A 403 49.14 -28.92 -12.33
CA SER A 403 50.38 -28.22 -12.59
C SER A 403 51.46 -28.60 -11.60
N ASN A 404 52.49 -29.26 -12.09
CA ASN A 404 53.59 -29.70 -11.25
C ASN A 404 54.66 -28.61 -11.11
N ALA A 405 55.17 -28.42 -9.91
CA ALA A 405 56.33 -27.59 -9.63
C ALA A 405 57.00 -28.01 -8.32
N ASN A 406 58.29 -27.73 -8.23
CA ASN A 406 59.07 -28.14 -7.10
C ASN A 406 59.15 -27.08 -6.01
N LEU A 407 59.15 -27.54 -4.78
CA LEU A 407 59.62 -26.74 -3.66
C LEU A 407 61.13 -26.57 -3.72
N LYS A 408 61.63 -25.45 -3.15
CA LYS A 408 63.07 -25.12 -3.15
C LYS A 408 63.88 -25.78 -2.04
N GLY A 409 63.19 -26.07 -0.91
CA GLY A 409 63.83 -26.61 0.28
C GLY A 409 64.26 -28.06 0.12
N GLU A 410 65.18 -28.51 0.99
CA GLU A 410 65.56 -29.90 1.10
C GLU A 410 64.73 -30.61 2.16
N TYR A 411 63.88 -31.52 1.72
CA TYR A 411 62.89 -32.26 2.55
C TYR A 411 63.25 -33.72 2.60
N ILE A 412 64.25 -34.03 3.43
CA ILE A 412 64.84 -35.37 3.50
C ILE A 412 63.81 -36.49 3.68
N ALA A 413 64.01 -37.65 3.03
CA ALA A 413 63.04 -38.71 2.92
C ALA A 413 62.87 -39.56 4.22
N ASN A 414 63.79 -39.45 5.15
CA ASN A 414 63.72 -40.14 6.43
C ASN A 414 62.82 -39.46 7.47
N ARG A 415 62.09 -38.41 7.09
CA ARG A 415 61.21 -37.64 7.97
C ARG A 415 59.95 -37.25 7.24
N SER A 416 58.84 -37.22 7.94
CA SER A 416 57.56 -36.71 7.42
C SER A 416 57.50 -35.21 7.52
N TRP A 417 56.83 -34.61 6.54
CA TRP A 417 56.68 -33.18 6.40
C TRP A 417 55.21 -32.86 6.21
N VAL A 418 54.79 -31.64 6.59
CA VAL A 418 53.48 -31.05 6.29
C VAL A 418 53.74 -29.91 5.33
N VAL A 419 53.09 -29.94 4.18
CA VAL A 419 53.09 -28.85 3.20
C VAL A 419 51.76 -28.16 3.28
N LEU A 420 51.77 -26.87 3.63
CA LEU A 420 50.61 -26.01 3.65
C LEU A 420 50.69 -25.09 2.41
N GLY A 421 49.71 -25.24 1.53
CA GLY A 421 49.47 -24.29 0.44
C GLY A 421 48.46 -23.25 0.84
N ILE A 422 48.74 -21.97 0.55
CA ILE A 422 47.88 -20.82 0.78
C ILE A 422 47.61 -20.17 -0.57
N LEU A 423 46.39 -20.26 -1.02
CA LEU A 423 45.95 -19.59 -2.23
C LEU A 423 45.19 -18.32 -1.88
N GLU A 424 45.68 -17.20 -2.36
CA GLU A 424 45.11 -15.88 -2.11
C GLU A 424 44.67 -15.23 -3.44
N ASP A 425 43.54 -14.60 -3.43
CA ASP A 425 43.19 -13.62 -4.42
C ASP A 425 43.19 -12.20 -3.81
N LYS A 426 42.68 -11.20 -4.50
CA LYS A 426 42.62 -9.83 -3.96
C LYS A 426 41.65 -9.68 -2.78
N PHE A 427 40.78 -10.65 -2.51
CA PHE A 427 39.70 -10.54 -1.53
C PHE A 427 39.89 -11.44 -0.34
N THR A 428 40.22 -12.70 -0.55
CA THR A 428 40.28 -13.71 0.48
C THR A 428 41.34 -14.77 0.17
N SER A 429 41.49 -15.72 1.05
CA SER A 429 42.42 -16.84 0.90
C SER A 429 41.78 -18.18 1.26
N SER A 430 42.32 -19.25 0.72
CA SER A 430 42.05 -20.60 1.15
C SER A 430 43.36 -21.35 1.40
N GLU A 431 43.29 -22.29 2.29
CA GLU A 431 44.45 -23.10 2.71
C GLU A 431 44.17 -24.56 2.48
N PHE A 432 45.17 -25.28 2.09
CA PHE A 432 45.12 -26.75 1.96
C PHE A 432 46.44 -27.33 2.41
N SER A 433 46.39 -28.36 3.24
CA SER A 433 47.60 -29.04 3.75
C SER A 433 47.68 -30.50 3.31
N VAL A 434 48.84 -30.93 3.02
CA VAL A 434 49.12 -32.34 2.73
C VAL A 434 50.28 -32.83 3.57
N ASN A 435 50.20 -34.09 3.98
CA ASN A 435 51.26 -34.76 4.69
C ASN A 435 52.12 -35.54 3.69
N VAL A 436 53.41 -35.33 3.77
CA VAL A 436 54.39 -36.10 2.99
C VAL A 436 55.06 -37.08 3.93
N PRO A 437 54.71 -38.37 3.85
CA PRO A 437 55.27 -39.39 4.76
C PRO A 437 56.74 -39.67 4.45
N THR A 438 57.37 -40.40 5.36
CA THR A 438 58.69 -40.99 5.10
C THR A 438 58.60 -42.03 3.99
N GLU A 439 59.65 -42.15 3.18
CA GLU A 439 59.84 -43.19 2.17
C GLU A 439 60.80 -44.30 2.66
N GLN A 440 60.62 -45.53 2.20
CA GLN A 440 61.53 -46.67 2.43
C GLN A 440 61.73 -47.11 3.86
N VAL A 441 60.82 -46.89 4.75
CA VAL A 441 60.83 -47.45 6.08
C VAL A 441 59.77 -48.55 6.16
N VAL A 442 60.16 -49.78 6.24
CA VAL A 442 59.24 -50.91 6.42
C VAL A 442 58.80 -51.02 7.87
N LEU A 443 59.69 -50.83 8.78
CA LEU A 443 59.47 -50.84 10.20
C LEU A 443 60.43 -49.88 10.89
N SER A 444 59.94 -49.09 11.80
CA SER A 444 60.75 -48.29 12.72
C SER A 444 60.27 -48.50 14.14
N TYR A 445 61.16 -48.36 15.11
CA TYR A 445 60.78 -48.39 16.51
C TYR A 445 61.65 -47.43 17.32
N ASP A 446 61.07 -46.94 18.36
CA ASP A 446 61.74 -46.11 19.38
C ASP A 446 61.16 -46.46 20.77
N ARG A 447 61.56 -45.76 21.79
CA ARG A 447 61.06 -45.99 23.17
C ARG A 447 59.58 -45.74 23.39
N TYR A 448 58.90 -45.11 22.43
CA TYR A 448 57.51 -44.72 22.52
C TYR A 448 56.58 -45.57 21.62
N GLY A 449 57.14 -46.46 20.74
CA GLY A 449 56.32 -47.33 19.89
C GLY A 449 56.94 -47.67 18.55
N ILE A 450 56.12 -48.19 17.66
CA ILE A 450 56.48 -48.78 16.37
C ILE A 450 55.85 -47.97 15.23
N GLY A 451 56.61 -47.67 14.16
CA GLY A 451 56.14 -47.18 12.86
C GLY A 451 56.19 -48.30 11.83
N VAL A 452 55.13 -48.53 11.10
CA VAL A 452 55.07 -49.57 10.05
C VAL A 452 54.93 -48.86 8.71
N GLY A 453 55.83 -49.09 7.77
CA GLY A 453 55.89 -48.42 6.45
C GLY A 453 56.39 -46.99 6.54
N LYS A 454 56.80 -46.53 7.71
CA LYS A 454 57.27 -45.14 7.97
C LYS A 454 58.08 -45.09 9.26
N ILE A 455 58.81 -44.01 9.51
CA ILE A 455 59.31 -43.68 10.83
C ILE A 455 58.15 -43.31 11.74
N ARG A 456 58.09 -43.87 12.96
CA ARG A 456 57.11 -43.51 13.96
C ARG A 456 57.21 -41.99 14.31
N GLU A 457 56.12 -41.33 14.26
CA GLU A 457 55.99 -39.94 14.59
C GLU A 457 54.88 -39.70 15.64
N ARG A 458 53.87 -40.57 15.67
CA ARG A 458 52.70 -40.43 16.53
C ARG A 458 52.30 -41.74 17.18
N GLY A 459 51.83 -41.71 18.42
CA GLY A 459 51.24 -42.82 19.12
C GLY A 459 52.21 -44.00 19.34
N ALA A 460 51.74 -45.09 19.96
CA ALA A 460 52.48 -46.31 20.17
C ALA A 460 52.58 -47.18 18.89
N LEU A 461 51.60 -47.05 17.99
CA LEU A 461 51.60 -47.70 16.67
C LEU A 461 51.27 -46.65 15.62
N ASP A 462 52.18 -46.37 14.69
CA ASP A 462 52.06 -45.42 13.63
C ASP A 462 52.23 -46.07 12.26
N VAL A 463 51.14 -46.32 11.54
CA VAL A 463 51.10 -47.10 10.32
C VAL A 463 50.90 -46.24 9.10
N LYS A 464 51.73 -46.40 8.05
CA LYS A 464 51.55 -45.83 6.74
C LYS A 464 50.59 -46.69 5.91
N GLY A 465 49.32 -46.29 5.79
CA GLY A 465 48.31 -47.00 5.03
C GLY A 465 47.29 -47.70 5.95
N ASN A 466 46.48 -48.55 5.36
CA ASN A 466 45.41 -49.26 6.07
C ASN A 466 45.96 -50.29 7.07
N THR A 467 45.34 -50.37 8.22
CA THR A 467 45.67 -51.34 9.27
C THR A 467 44.54 -52.34 9.33
N PHE A 468 44.89 -53.63 9.23
CA PHE A 468 43.99 -54.76 9.43
C PHE A 468 44.29 -55.46 10.76
N ILE A 469 43.31 -55.66 11.60
CA ILE A 469 43.37 -56.36 12.85
C ILE A 469 42.39 -57.54 12.72
N ASP A 470 42.85 -58.76 12.93
CA ASP A 470 42.08 -60.00 12.75
C ASP A 470 41.39 -60.14 11.38
N GLY A 471 42.02 -59.60 10.33
CA GLY A 471 41.48 -59.60 8.96
C GLY A 471 40.47 -58.46 8.67
N TYR A 472 40.15 -57.63 9.65
CA TYR A 472 39.23 -56.48 9.48
C TYR A 472 40.01 -55.18 9.40
N LEU A 473 39.55 -54.28 8.51
CA LEU A 473 40.14 -52.95 8.36
C LEU A 473 39.82 -52.12 9.59
N TYR A 474 40.82 -51.70 10.32
CA TYR A 474 40.66 -50.82 11.48
C TYR A 474 40.28 -49.39 10.98
N HIS A 475 39.16 -48.84 11.47
CA HIS A 475 38.48 -47.67 10.97
C HIS A 475 37.81 -47.80 9.60
N CYS A 476 37.54 -49.06 9.19
CA CYS A 476 36.76 -49.32 7.99
C CYS A 476 35.26 -49.10 8.25
N ILE A 477 34.59 -48.60 7.24
CA ILE A 477 33.13 -48.63 7.16
C ILE A 477 32.72 -50.09 6.91
N GLU A 478 32.05 -50.71 7.87
CA GLU A 478 31.50 -52.05 7.70
C GLU A 478 30.30 -52.01 6.76
N TRP A 479 30.23 -52.95 5.81
CA TRP A 479 29.07 -53.05 4.92
C TRP A 479 27.92 -53.76 5.64
N ALA A 480 26.92 -52.92 6.09
CA ALA A 480 25.78 -53.43 6.86
C ALA A 480 24.46 -53.45 6.07
N GLY A 481 24.50 -53.32 4.74
CA GLY A 481 23.42 -53.08 3.77
C GLY A 481 21.97 -53.43 4.12
N ASN A 482 21.72 -54.57 4.80
CA ASN A 482 20.38 -54.99 5.19
C ASN A 482 20.15 -55.01 6.72
N VAL A 483 21.09 -54.54 7.50
CA VAL A 483 20.95 -54.43 8.95
C VAL A 483 20.33 -53.08 9.33
N SER A 484 19.31 -53.12 10.16
CA SER A 484 18.69 -51.93 10.68
C SER A 484 19.69 -51.09 11.49
N VAL A 485 19.70 -49.78 11.26
CA VAL A 485 20.50 -48.86 12.09
C VAL A 485 20.08 -48.92 13.57
N ASN A 486 18.87 -49.41 13.86
CA ASN A 486 18.39 -49.60 15.24
C ASN A 486 19.12 -50.72 15.99
N ASP A 487 19.68 -51.69 15.26
CA ASP A 487 20.37 -52.82 15.80
C ASP A 487 21.91 -52.63 15.88
N LEU A 488 22.41 -51.58 15.20
CA LEU A 488 23.82 -51.20 15.19
C LEU A 488 24.17 -50.36 16.43
N ILE A 489 24.22 -51.00 17.58
CA ILE A 489 24.39 -50.34 18.89
C ILE A 489 25.84 -50.37 19.40
N GLU A 490 26.70 -51.18 18.81
CA GLU A 490 28.12 -51.20 19.15
C GLU A 490 28.86 -50.04 18.45
N GLY A 491 29.96 -49.58 19.04
CA GLY A 491 30.75 -48.51 18.45
C GLY A 491 31.37 -48.91 17.12
N GLY A 492 31.39 -47.98 16.17
CA GLY A 492 31.96 -48.20 14.84
C GLY A 492 31.24 -47.42 13.75
N ALA A 493 31.62 -47.71 12.51
CA ALA A 493 30.96 -47.10 11.34
C ALA A 493 30.41 -48.18 10.41
N ALA A 494 29.27 -47.91 9.79
CA ALA A 494 28.61 -48.82 8.88
C ALA A 494 28.04 -48.08 7.65
N TRP A 495 28.07 -48.76 6.52
CA TRP A 495 27.40 -48.32 5.30
C TRP A 495 26.03 -49.00 5.20
N THR A 496 24.95 -48.26 5.30
CA THR A 496 23.59 -48.82 5.33
C THR A 496 22.53 -47.89 4.80
N ASN A 497 21.37 -48.45 4.44
CA ASN A 497 20.16 -47.68 4.09
C ASN A 497 18.91 -48.11 4.86
N LYS A 498 19.00 -49.13 5.70
CA LYS A 498 17.84 -49.70 6.38
C LYS A 498 17.53 -48.97 7.67
N ASP A 499 16.30 -48.46 7.75
CA ASP A 499 15.79 -47.65 8.87
C ASP A 499 16.59 -46.35 9.11
N THR A 500 17.33 -45.90 8.08
CA THR A 500 18.02 -44.62 8.07
C THR A 500 17.02 -43.45 7.87
N PRO A 501 17.38 -42.21 8.16
CA PRO A 501 16.58 -41.04 7.73
C PRO A 501 16.31 -41.12 6.24
N LEU A 502 15.03 -40.94 5.83
CA LEU A 502 14.57 -40.98 4.44
C LEU A 502 14.87 -42.29 3.69
N ASN A 503 15.22 -43.37 4.36
CA ASN A 503 15.67 -44.65 3.74
C ASN A 503 16.81 -44.46 2.72
N SER A 504 17.63 -43.44 2.94
CA SER A 504 18.76 -43.11 2.06
C SER A 504 20.02 -43.88 2.45
N TRP A 505 20.91 -44.14 1.46
CA TRP A 505 22.23 -44.67 1.70
C TRP A 505 23.15 -43.66 2.36
N GLY A 506 23.95 -44.11 3.34
CA GLY A 506 24.88 -43.24 4.01
C GLY A 506 25.82 -43.98 4.96
N ILE A 507 26.72 -43.23 5.55
CA ILE A 507 27.65 -43.67 6.57
C ILE A 507 27.00 -43.44 7.94
N LEU A 508 26.78 -44.54 8.66
CA LEU A 508 26.39 -44.50 10.07
C LEU A 508 27.63 -44.57 10.93
N GLU A 509 27.82 -43.63 11.81
CA GLU A 509 28.81 -43.70 12.90
C GLU A 509 28.04 -43.90 14.21
N THR A 510 28.38 -44.98 14.94
CA THR A 510 27.81 -45.27 16.25
C THR A 510 28.88 -45.05 17.31
N PHE A 511 28.59 -44.21 18.27
CA PHE A 511 29.43 -43.97 19.44
C PHE A 511 28.74 -44.56 20.66
N ARG A 512 29.35 -45.60 21.24
CA ARG A 512 28.88 -46.19 22.49
C ARG A 512 29.69 -45.67 23.65
N ILE A 513 29.01 -45.21 24.67
CA ILE A 513 29.65 -44.86 25.94
C ILE A 513 29.62 -46.12 26.79
N GLY A 514 30.75 -46.57 27.25
CA GLY A 514 30.87 -47.71 28.15
C GLY A 514 30.29 -47.41 29.52
N SER A 515 28.98 -47.46 29.65
CA SER A 515 28.28 -47.28 30.91
C SER A 515 27.86 -48.59 31.51
N LEU A 516 27.57 -48.61 32.80
CA LEU A 516 27.08 -49.78 33.53
C LEU A 516 25.72 -50.31 32.98
N SER A 517 24.95 -49.53 32.29
CA SER A 517 23.65 -49.93 31.72
C SER A 517 23.80 -50.61 30.34
N GLY A 518 24.85 -50.31 29.61
CA GLY A 518 25.12 -50.86 28.29
C GLY A 518 24.11 -50.48 27.20
N LYS A 519 23.23 -49.48 27.46
CA LYS A 519 22.16 -49.11 26.57
C LYS A 519 22.38 -47.79 25.85
N GLU A 520 23.26 -46.92 26.34
CA GLU A 520 23.52 -45.63 25.73
C GLU A 520 24.33 -45.74 24.46
N ALA A 521 23.87 -45.11 23.42
CA ALA A 521 24.62 -44.93 22.19
C ALA A 521 24.19 -43.60 21.50
N THR A 522 25.10 -43.00 20.78
CA THR A 522 24.80 -41.89 19.88
C THR A 522 25.09 -42.35 18.47
N GLN A 523 24.19 -42.04 17.55
CA GLN A 523 24.39 -42.29 16.14
C GLN A 523 24.43 -41.01 15.37
N ARG A 524 25.40 -40.92 14.45
CA ARG A 524 25.51 -39.88 13.43
C ARG A 524 25.42 -40.55 12.07
N PHE A 525 24.50 -40.12 11.25
CA PHE A 525 24.28 -40.63 9.91
C PHE A 525 24.56 -39.55 8.88
N THR A 526 25.51 -39.78 7.99
CA THR A 526 25.87 -38.88 6.90
C THR A 526 25.35 -39.47 5.59
N GLU A 527 24.39 -38.76 4.96
CA GLU A 527 23.89 -39.16 3.65
C GLU A 527 24.97 -39.05 2.57
N THR A 528 25.08 -40.02 1.70
CA THR A 528 26.04 -39.98 0.60
C THR A 528 25.55 -39.16 -0.60
N ASN A 529 24.23 -39.00 -0.76
CA ASN A 529 23.64 -38.31 -1.91
C ASN A 529 22.85 -37.03 -1.53
N GLY A 530 22.79 -36.67 -0.26
CA GLY A 530 21.88 -35.63 0.22
C GLY A 530 22.52 -34.46 0.96
N ASN A 531 23.82 -34.46 1.20
CA ASN A 531 24.53 -33.41 1.97
C ASN A 531 23.97 -33.14 3.36
N LYS A 532 23.28 -34.11 3.97
CA LYS A 532 22.68 -33.98 5.30
C LYS A 532 23.38 -34.91 6.28
N VAL A 533 23.54 -34.42 7.48
CA VAL A 533 24.01 -35.17 8.64
C VAL A 533 22.89 -35.21 9.65
N TRP A 534 22.61 -36.41 10.12
CA TRP A 534 21.57 -36.67 11.09
C TRP A 534 22.19 -37.24 12.33
N TYR A 535 21.61 -36.96 13.49
CA TYR A 535 22.02 -37.57 14.74
C TYR A 535 20.81 -38.00 15.54
N ARG A 536 21.02 -38.98 16.42
CA ARG A 536 20.08 -39.43 17.43
C ARG A 536 20.82 -40.08 18.59
N TYR A 537 20.15 -40.22 19.69
CA TYR A 537 20.71 -40.93 20.85
C TYR A 537 19.77 -42.02 21.33
N ARG A 538 20.33 -43.02 22.02
CA ARG A 538 19.61 -44.11 22.65
C ARG A 538 19.55 -43.85 24.14
N HIS A 539 18.34 -43.84 24.69
CA HIS A 539 18.09 -43.44 26.07
C HIS A 539 18.57 -44.52 27.04
N TYR A 540 19.35 -44.17 28.07
CA TYR A 540 20.03 -45.05 28.98
C TYR A 540 19.11 -45.98 29.82
N GLN A 541 17.93 -45.50 30.19
CA GLN A 541 16.98 -46.29 30.99
C GLN A 541 16.11 -47.19 30.11
N THR A 542 15.55 -46.68 29.04
CA THR A 542 14.58 -47.37 28.20
C THR A 542 15.23 -48.21 27.09
N GLY A 543 16.40 -47.82 26.64
CA GLY A 543 17.05 -48.43 25.46
C GLY A 543 16.37 -48.05 24.14
N ASN A 544 15.45 -47.04 24.13
CA ASN A 544 14.78 -46.58 22.94
C ASN A 544 15.59 -45.49 22.26
N TRP A 545 15.56 -45.47 20.92
CA TRP A 545 16.14 -44.43 20.13
C TRP A 545 15.25 -43.19 20.09
N THR A 546 15.84 -42.00 20.19
CA THR A 546 15.13 -40.76 19.87
C THR A 546 14.91 -40.67 18.36
N PRO A 547 13.94 -39.88 17.91
CA PRO A 547 13.82 -39.54 16.48
C PRO A 547 15.12 -38.95 15.93
N TRP A 548 15.38 -39.17 14.64
CA TRP A 548 16.47 -38.53 13.92
C TRP A 548 16.28 -37.04 13.82
N VAL A 549 17.31 -36.27 14.09
CA VAL A 549 17.33 -34.82 13.96
C VAL A 549 18.47 -34.42 13.04
N VAL A 550 18.25 -33.52 12.13
CA VAL A 550 19.31 -32.96 11.29
C VAL A 550 20.29 -32.19 12.16
N GLU A 551 21.58 -32.39 11.95
CA GLU A 551 22.63 -31.69 12.70
C GLU A 551 22.47 -30.18 12.61
N GLY A 552 22.39 -29.50 13.76
CA GLY A 552 22.25 -28.08 13.86
C GLY A 552 20.82 -27.55 13.81
N ILE A 553 19.79 -28.40 13.65
CA ILE A 553 18.39 -27.95 13.57
C ILE A 553 17.96 -27.17 14.81
N ASP A 554 18.42 -27.55 16.00
CA ASP A 554 18.07 -26.88 17.26
C ASP A 554 18.61 -25.46 17.35
N ASN A 555 19.67 -25.16 16.61
CA ASN A 555 20.23 -23.83 16.51
C ASN A 555 19.41 -22.91 15.59
N PHE A 556 18.77 -23.48 14.57
CA PHE A 556 17.99 -22.71 13.59
C PHE A 556 16.50 -22.69 13.92
N TYR A 557 16.00 -23.78 14.47
CA TYR A 557 14.59 -23.97 14.79
C TYR A 557 14.44 -24.65 16.17
N PRO A 558 14.70 -23.93 17.27
CA PRO A 558 14.41 -24.46 18.60
C PRO A 558 12.93 -24.85 18.73
N ILE A 559 12.61 -25.73 19.70
CA ILE A 559 11.21 -26.10 19.97
C ILE A 559 10.37 -24.83 20.18
N GLY A 560 9.24 -24.74 19.47
CA GLY A 560 8.39 -23.55 19.43
C GLY A 560 8.58 -22.70 18.19
N SER A 561 9.67 -22.87 17.42
CA SER A 561 9.89 -22.11 16.18
C SER A 561 8.85 -22.42 15.12
N ILE A 562 8.55 -21.42 14.29
CA ILE A 562 7.62 -21.54 13.18
C ILE A 562 8.40 -21.54 11.87
N TYR A 563 8.21 -22.57 11.07
CA TYR A 563 8.72 -22.68 9.70
C TYR A 563 7.60 -22.35 8.71
N GLN A 564 7.92 -21.55 7.70
CA GLN A 564 6.98 -21.16 6.65
C GLN A 564 7.49 -21.60 5.28
N SER A 565 6.60 -22.14 4.45
CA SER A 565 6.96 -22.62 3.11
C SER A 565 5.77 -22.58 2.17
N THR A 566 6.02 -22.37 0.89
CA THR A 566 5.00 -22.55 -0.17
C THR A 566 4.77 -24.03 -0.49
N ALA A 567 5.70 -24.93 -0.13
CA ALA A 567 5.54 -26.37 -0.28
C ALA A 567 4.77 -26.98 0.89
N PRO A 568 3.87 -27.95 0.64
CA PRO A 568 3.08 -28.61 1.69
C PRO A 568 3.84 -29.63 2.52
N THR A 569 5.11 -29.87 2.20
CA THR A 569 5.93 -30.91 2.79
C THR A 569 6.19 -30.65 4.27
N ASN A 570 5.91 -31.64 5.13
CA ASN A 570 6.22 -31.53 6.54
C ASN A 570 7.74 -31.46 6.76
N PRO A 571 8.25 -30.46 7.50
CA PRO A 571 9.69 -30.31 7.75
C PRO A 571 10.36 -31.53 8.38
N THR A 572 9.64 -32.39 9.11
CA THR A 572 10.16 -33.64 9.62
C THR A 572 10.86 -34.48 8.53
N THR A 573 10.35 -34.43 7.30
CA THR A 573 10.83 -35.28 6.20
C THR A 573 12.20 -34.88 5.66
N PHE A 574 12.62 -33.61 5.85
CA PHE A 574 13.85 -33.09 5.22
C PHE A 574 14.82 -32.40 6.20
N MET A 575 14.37 -32.05 7.40
CA MET A 575 15.25 -31.48 8.42
C MET A 575 15.16 -32.16 9.76
N GLY A 576 14.26 -33.15 9.92
CA GLY A 576 14.06 -33.87 11.17
C GLY A 576 13.22 -33.09 12.18
N GLY A 577 13.21 -33.58 13.42
CA GLY A 577 12.35 -33.05 14.48
C GLY A 577 10.87 -33.41 14.29
N VAL A 578 10.04 -33.00 15.19
CA VAL A 578 8.59 -33.21 15.14
C VAL A 578 7.89 -31.86 14.90
N TRP A 579 7.08 -31.80 13.86
CA TRP A 579 6.42 -30.60 13.43
C TRP A 579 4.91 -30.82 13.28
N GLU A 580 4.15 -29.87 13.74
CA GLU A 580 2.70 -29.82 13.55
C GLU A 580 2.27 -28.63 12.71
N ARG A 581 1.13 -28.75 12.05
CA ARG A 581 0.51 -27.62 11.33
C ARG A 581 0.14 -26.53 12.33
N PHE A 582 0.50 -25.30 12.01
CA PHE A 582 0.30 -24.16 12.89
C PHE A 582 -0.42 -23.02 12.18
N GLY A 583 -1.30 -22.34 12.90
CA GLY A 583 -1.91 -21.10 12.44
C GLY A 583 -2.73 -21.20 11.14
N ASN A 584 -3.37 -22.34 10.87
CA ASN A 584 -4.14 -22.55 9.64
C ASN A 584 -5.17 -21.46 9.44
N GLY A 585 -5.08 -20.71 8.31
CA GLY A 585 -5.97 -19.61 7.97
C GLY A 585 -5.81 -18.36 8.85
N LYS A 586 -4.69 -18.21 9.57
CA LYS A 586 -4.39 -17.10 10.45
C LYS A 586 -3.13 -16.35 10.01
N VAL A 587 -3.08 -15.08 10.35
CA VAL A 587 -1.87 -14.25 10.25
C VAL A 587 -1.15 -14.27 11.58
N LEU A 588 0.18 -14.35 11.56
CA LEU A 588 0.98 -14.24 12.76
C LEU A 588 1.15 -12.78 13.16
N VAL A 589 0.93 -12.51 14.43
CA VAL A 589 1.11 -11.19 15.04
C VAL A 589 2.10 -11.32 16.20
N GLY A 590 2.98 -10.35 16.35
CA GLY A 590 3.93 -10.31 17.45
C GLY A 590 3.20 -10.17 18.80
N VAL A 591 3.73 -10.86 19.84
CA VAL A 591 3.25 -10.66 21.22
C VAL A 591 3.59 -9.25 21.67
N ASN A 592 2.63 -8.59 22.29
CA ASN A 592 2.79 -7.34 22.99
C ASN A 592 2.16 -7.48 24.37
N GLU A 593 2.97 -7.67 25.38
CA GLU A 593 2.55 -7.95 26.76
C GLU A 593 1.67 -6.82 27.35
N SER A 594 1.77 -5.62 26.79
CA SER A 594 0.99 -4.46 27.21
C SER A 594 -0.38 -4.36 26.55
N ASP A 595 -0.68 -5.17 25.56
CA ASP A 595 -1.92 -5.14 24.80
C ASP A 595 -2.78 -6.37 25.12
N SER A 596 -3.94 -6.15 25.70
CA SER A 596 -4.83 -7.24 26.11
C SER A 596 -5.21 -8.21 24.99
N ASP A 597 -5.16 -7.77 23.73
CA ASP A 597 -5.49 -8.61 22.58
C ASP A 597 -4.31 -9.47 22.12
N PHE A 598 -3.08 -9.06 22.39
CA PHE A 598 -1.85 -9.69 21.90
C PHE A 598 -0.86 -10.10 22.98
N ASN A 599 -1.28 -10.15 24.25
CA ASN A 599 -0.38 -10.26 25.39
C ASN A 599 0.18 -11.66 25.69
N THR A 600 -0.20 -12.67 24.93
CA THR A 600 0.21 -14.04 25.22
C THR A 600 0.46 -14.80 23.91
N ALA A 601 1.54 -15.58 23.86
CA ALA A 601 1.82 -16.43 22.71
C ALA A 601 0.68 -17.47 22.49
N ASN A 602 0.46 -17.83 21.23
CA ASN A 602 -0.61 -18.72 20.77
C ASN A 602 -2.04 -18.21 20.96
N LYS A 603 -2.24 -16.97 21.42
CA LYS A 603 -3.56 -16.36 21.49
C LYS A 603 -4.13 -16.20 20.08
N SER A 604 -5.40 -16.46 19.94
CA SER A 604 -6.09 -16.43 18.66
C SER A 604 -7.29 -15.50 18.70
N GLY A 605 -7.40 -14.63 17.74
CA GLY A 605 -8.50 -13.66 17.66
C GLY A 605 -8.71 -13.17 16.23
N GLY A 606 -9.54 -12.13 16.12
CA GLY A 606 -9.85 -11.46 14.85
C GLY A 606 -10.91 -12.17 14.01
N TYR A 607 -11.42 -11.45 13.07
CA TYR A 607 -12.45 -11.91 12.13
C TYR A 607 -12.07 -11.54 10.71
N LYS A 608 -12.49 -12.34 9.73
CA LYS A 608 -12.29 -12.08 8.29
C LYS A 608 -13.18 -10.97 7.76
N SER A 609 -14.19 -10.63 8.50
CA SER A 609 -15.15 -9.60 8.14
C SER A 609 -15.56 -8.82 9.39
N HIS A 610 -15.92 -7.60 9.21
CA HIS A 610 -16.49 -6.77 10.26
C HIS A 610 -17.68 -5.98 9.71
N SER A 611 -18.52 -5.54 10.60
CA SER A 611 -19.59 -4.62 10.29
C SER A 611 -19.52 -3.42 11.21
N HIS A 612 -19.98 -2.31 10.74
CA HIS A 612 -20.14 -1.13 11.57
C HIS A 612 -21.62 -1.00 11.94
N ALA A 613 -21.89 -0.77 13.22
CA ALA A 613 -23.22 -0.35 13.60
C ALA A 613 -23.44 1.08 13.06
N ALA A 614 -24.43 1.28 12.22
CA ALA A 614 -24.86 2.62 11.89
C ALA A 614 -25.40 3.26 13.18
N GLY A 615 -24.88 4.43 13.52
CA GLY A 615 -25.27 5.13 14.74
C GLY A 615 -26.79 5.38 14.80
N TYR A 616 -27.27 5.65 15.99
CA TYR A 616 -28.69 5.98 16.21
C TYR A 616 -29.05 7.28 15.51
N LEU A 617 -30.06 7.25 14.65
CA LEU A 617 -30.72 8.45 14.17
C LEU A 617 -32.03 8.62 14.95
N GLU A 618 -32.09 9.56 15.83
CA GLU A 618 -33.34 9.97 16.47
C GLU A 618 -33.97 11.09 15.65
N ALA A 619 -35.10 10.83 15.06
CA ALA A 619 -35.92 11.85 14.42
C ALA A 619 -37.12 12.14 15.32
N ALA A 620 -37.17 13.35 15.84
CA ALA A 620 -38.36 13.85 16.51
C ALA A 620 -39.30 14.46 15.46
N ILE A 621 -40.47 13.90 15.31
CA ILE A 621 -41.49 14.43 14.41
C ILE A 621 -42.46 15.28 15.24
N GLY A 622 -42.45 16.60 14.99
CA GLY A 622 -43.41 17.50 15.59
C GLY A 622 -44.86 17.21 15.12
N SER A 623 -45.85 17.65 15.88
CA SER A 623 -47.25 17.46 15.54
C SER A 623 -47.60 18.15 14.20
N VAL A 624 -48.10 17.38 13.25
CA VAL A 624 -48.60 17.89 11.96
C VAL A 624 -50.10 17.71 11.83
N ASN A 625 -50.79 18.77 11.42
CA ASN A 625 -52.22 18.80 11.18
C ASN A 625 -52.54 18.33 9.74
N SER A 626 -52.26 17.10 9.36
CA SER A 626 -52.64 16.61 8.02
C SER A 626 -52.64 15.08 7.95
N ASN A 627 -53.46 14.56 7.01
CA ASN A 627 -53.47 13.13 6.69
C ASN A 627 -52.21 12.70 5.98
N ILE A 628 -51.26 12.10 6.70
CA ILE A 628 -50.06 11.52 6.11
C ILE A 628 -50.25 10.00 6.07
N GLY A 629 -50.27 9.42 4.88
CA GLY A 629 -50.56 7.99 4.66
C GLY A 629 -49.41 7.05 5.04
N SER A 630 -48.17 7.49 5.00
CA SER A 630 -47.01 6.73 5.49
C SER A 630 -45.79 7.65 5.55
N LEU A 631 -45.00 7.52 6.59
CA LEU A 631 -43.70 8.16 6.72
C LEU A 631 -42.62 7.10 6.54
N GLY A 632 -41.92 7.20 5.40
CA GLY A 632 -40.75 6.41 5.16
C GLY A 632 -39.50 7.28 5.21
N PHE A 633 -38.54 6.94 6.05
CA PHE A 633 -37.24 7.55 6.04
C PHE A 633 -36.29 6.72 5.22
N LYS A 634 -35.69 7.32 4.20
CA LYS A 634 -34.61 6.70 3.45
C LYS A 634 -33.33 7.43 3.85
N ALA A 635 -32.47 6.79 4.60
CA ALA A 635 -31.12 7.31 4.79
C ALA A 635 -30.34 7.10 3.50
N SER A 636 -30.06 8.20 2.78
CA SER A 636 -29.18 8.16 1.62
C SER A 636 -27.79 8.58 2.05
N ASN A 637 -26.81 7.80 1.67
CA ASN A 637 -25.38 8.05 1.71
C ASN A 637 -24.68 7.94 3.06
N ILE A 638 -24.34 6.73 3.41
CA ILE A 638 -23.01 6.43 3.91
C ILE A 638 -22.41 5.43 2.93
N ASN A 639 -21.47 5.89 2.12
CA ASN A 639 -20.63 5.15 1.18
C ASN A 639 -20.97 3.68 0.89
N ASN A 640 -21.48 3.46 -0.32
CA ASN A 640 -21.44 2.22 -1.10
C ASN A 640 -21.61 0.89 -0.38
N THR A 641 -22.71 0.24 -0.80
CA THR A 641 -23.04 -1.15 -0.54
C THR A 641 -23.61 -1.46 0.83
N ILE A 642 -24.83 -0.97 1.05
CA ILE A 642 -25.70 -1.59 2.04
C ILE A 642 -26.68 -2.47 1.24
N ASN A 643 -26.44 -3.79 1.26
CA ASN A 643 -27.28 -4.73 0.53
C ASN A 643 -28.46 -5.27 1.35
N ASP A 644 -28.45 -5.12 2.67
CA ASP A 644 -29.55 -5.52 3.53
C ASP A 644 -29.77 -4.50 4.64
N TRP A 645 -30.85 -3.75 4.49
CA TRP A 645 -31.39 -2.91 5.56
C TRP A 645 -32.50 -3.66 6.26
N THR A 646 -32.24 -4.12 7.46
CA THR A 646 -33.33 -4.47 8.37
C THR A 646 -33.63 -3.25 9.20
N TYR A 647 -34.70 -2.52 8.90
CA TYR A 647 -35.16 -1.53 9.85
C TYR A 647 -36.11 -2.17 10.84
N ALA A 648 -35.80 -2.05 12.09
CA ALA A 648 -36.81 -2.16 13.12
C ALA A 648 -37.38 -0.76 13.35
N ILE A 649 -38.55 -0.47 12.83
CA ILE A 649 -39.31 0.68 13.26
C ILE A 649 -39.89 0.31 14.63
N GLY A 650 -39.13 0.59 15.67
CA GLY A 650 -39.61 0.47 17.04
C GLY A 650 -40.37 1.74 17.43
N GLY A 651 -41.64 1.74 17.26
CA GLY A 651 -42.50 2.81 17.73
C GLY A 651 -43.92 2.67 17.15
N THR A 652 -44.89 2.55 18.02
CA THR A 652 -46.28 2.55 17.64
C THR A 652 -46.70 3.99 17.37
N VAL A 653 -47.03 4.30 16.14
CA VAL A 653 -47.68 5.57 15.82
C VAL A 653 -49.09 5.50 16.38
N ILE A 654 -49.38 6.18 17.46
CA ILE A 654 -50.71 6.31 18.01
C ILE A 654 -51.39 7.48 17.31
N ARG A 655 -52.46 7.20 16.60
CA ARG A 655 -53.35 8.19 16.02
C ARG A 655 -54.45 8.52 16.97
N ASP A 656 -54.48 9.74 17.47
CA ASP A 656 -55.62 10.24 18.24
C ASP A 656 -56.32 11.32 17.41
N GLY A 657 -57.46 10.95 16.85
CA GLY A 657 -58.18 11.80 15.92
C GLY A 657 -57.42 12.15 14.66
N ASN A 658 -57.29 13.45 14.34
CA ASN A 658 -56.55 13.97 13.21
C ASN A 658 -55.17 14.51 13.55
N LYS A 659 -54.61 14.17 14.70
CA LYS A 659 -53.30 14.65 15.14
C LYS A 659 -52.34 13.50 15.34
N ILE A 660 -51.15 13.64 14.86
CA ILE A 660 -50.02 12.75 15.11
C ILE A 660 -49.27 13.36 16.29
N GLN A 661 -49.16 12.62 17.40
CA GLN A 661 -48.35 13.05 18.53
C GLN A 661 -46.88 12.68 18.33
N ASN A 662 -45.98 13.44 18.96
CA ASN A 662 -44.53 13.22 18.91
C ASN A 662 -44.16 11.80 19.34
N HIS A 663 -43.54 11.04 18.45
CA HIS A 663 -42.92 9.77 18.76
C HIS A 663 -41.46 9.80 18.31
N ASN A 664 -40.57 9.36 19.17
CA ASN A 664 -39.17 9.13 18.85
C ASN A 664 -39.06 7.77 18.11
N THR A 665 -38.70 7.82 16.85
CA THR A 665 -38.46 6.61 16.05
C THR A 665 -36.96 6.32 16.04
N LYS A 666 -36.60 5.16 16.54
CA LYS A 666 -35.21 4.69 16.54
C LYS A 666 -34.99 3.83 15.29
N VAL A 667 -34.13 4.29 14.42
CA VAL A 667 -33.66 3.50 13.27
C VAL A 667 -32.35 2.84 13.66
N ILE A 668 -32.32 1.51 13.64
CA ILE A 668 -31.11 0.72 13.85
C ILE A 668 -30.77 0.07 12.52
N GLY A 669 -29.64 0.43 11.97
CA GLY A 669 -29.12 -0.19 10.77
C GLY A 669 -27.73 -0.79 11.04
N HIS A 670 -27.41 -1.83 10.33
CA HIS A 670 -26.04 -2.38 10.27
C HIS A 670 -25.56 -2.30 8.84
N THR A 671 -24.28 -2.05 8.67
CA THR A 671 -23.65 -2.19 7.36
C THR A 671 -23.49 -3.68 7.03
N ASP A 672 -23.45 -4.02 5.76
CA ASP A 672 -23.04 -5.35 5.33
C ASP A 672 -21.66 -5.71 5.86
N PHE A 673 -21.41 -7.01 6.02
CA PHE A 673 -20.10 -7.50 6.39
C PHE A 673 -19.10 -7.17 5.29
N ASN A 674 -18.14 -6.31 5.61
CA ASN A 674 -16.99 -6.09 4.75
C ASN A 674 -15.85 -7.03 5.12
N THR A 675 -15.19 -7.55 4.12
CA THR A 675 -14.00 -8.36 4.32
C THR A 675 -12.83 -7.47 4.74
N SER A 676 -12.22 -7.81 5.86
CA SER A 676 -11.00 -7.13 6.36
C SER A 676 -9.73 -7.79 5.84
N LEU A 677 -9.84 -8.60 4.79
CA LEU A 677 -8.70 -9.30 4.24
C LEU A 677 -7.83 -8.35 3.43
N GLN A 678 -6.63 -8.13 3.92
CA GLN A 678 -5.58 -7.49 3.15
C GLN A 678 -5.08 -8.43 2.05
N PRO A 679 -4.47 -7.91 0.95
CA PRO A 679 -3.79 -8.76 -0.01
C PRO A 679 -2.81 -9.69 0.70
N TYR A 680 -2.88 -10.97 0.43
CA TYR A 680 -2.06 -11.97 1.12
C TYR A 680 -1.55 -13.04 0.15
N ILE A 681 -0.49 -13.67 0.54
CA ILE A 681 0.00 -14.91 -0.06
C ILE A 681 -0.07 -15.99 1.02
N THR A 682 -0.69 -17.12 0.70
CA THR A 682 -0.78 -18.23 1.64
C THR A 682 0.50 -19.06 1.63
N VAL A 683 0.95 -19.41 2.82
CA VAL A 683 2.06 -20.32 3.03
C VAL A 683 1.65 -21.41 4.02
N TYR A 684 2.32 -22.54 3.94
CA TYR A 684 2.22 -23.57 4.94
C TYR A 684 3.07 -23.19 6.14
N MET A 685 2.46 -23.13 7.31
CA MET A 685 3.17 -22.88 8.57
C MET A 685 3.22 -24.13 9.41
N TRP A 686 4.39 -24.41 9.94
CA TRP A 686 4.66 -25.55 10.78
C TRP A 686 5.35 -25.10 12.05
N ARG A 687 4.86 -25.53 13.21
CA ARG A 687 5.49 -25.27 14.49
C ARG A 687 6.27 -26.49 14.92
N ARG A 688 7.51 -26.30 15.34
CA ARG A 688 8.31 -27.37 15.91
C ARG A 688 7.85 -27.69 17.34
N ILE A 689 7.59 -28.96 17.61
CA ILE A 689 7.14 -29.45 18.92
C ILE A 689 8.04 -30.52 19.53
N GLY A 690 9.04 -31.01 18.79
CA GLY A 690 10.03 -31.97 19.26
C GLY A 690 11.22 -32.12 18.33
#